data_c277755657be0b5391adade748e91dfb
#
_entry.id   c277755657be0b5391adade748e91dfb
#
_cell.length_a   1.000
_cell.length_b   1.000
_cell.length_c   1.000
_cell.angle_alpha   90.00
_cell.angle_beta   90.00
_cell.angle_gamma   90.00
#
_symmetry.space_group_name_H-M   'P 1'
#
loop_
_entity.id
_entity.type
_entity.pdbx_description
1 polymer ?
#
loop_
_entity_poly.entity_id
_entity_poly.type
_entity_poly.pdbx_seq_one_letter_code
_entity_poly.pdbx_strand_id
1 'polypeptide(L)'
;MPLSVDCYLRMSLVRIVSATCCLIGTTCLAAQPGTTAWRDGSFHIERKGIVERSDVILQKPNLLPQQAMPLGNGRLGLAVWAENGYTAQLNRGDTFPLRLSPGQVNIPSLKRLTDAPDYGARLNVYNGEFEEHGGGMTATTYVAEALDVMIIDVTGADPKILQSAELTLWSPRQPKALVNGNSGALAETWLDDKEAGASGETFGSLAAITADGNDLHAEKTSALTVKITFHSHIDGSFRILVGSPTWRGGDALASASTLLVAAAKLSTEEHRTWWHHFWERPGLMKLSSADHAAEYLENLRTIDLFTAAAESRDKLPGSQAGIGDLFSSIRDSHKWGPSAYWHWNLRMQVSANLGAGLPELNDSYFALYRQNLPNILAWTKLHMAGRPGICVPETMRFNGRGYENETWITEAALNCAGDSKPYYNARTISTGAEVSLWVWQQYLFTGDRKFLAQNYPILRESAQFLLAYATHTPDGGLHTFPSNAHESKWDVHDPTTDISAMHALFPAVIEAATILKIDPGLAAELKKELAHLPVLPRINLASPNVLTVANDDSAGTVIAASYDPAAETHNSENLGLEPVWPYGLIGDGGPLHAIAVRTFMARPNKNDNDWSADPVQAARLGLTAEFKSSLLALTERYQTYPSGLASFMGSEFYVEQAGVLADALQTALVQDYDGLVRIAPAWPKDWDADATVAIEHNGRVNLQLRKGDIITLGIDAGSADAIRIRNPWPGMRVEIVDARTNHPVVSATDGPVIGLKPVVGHSYLVRRAVAEGQPLEFKAVSGTPAFLPKSLGSRAIGIR
;
A
#
# COMPACT_ATOMS: atom_id res chain seq x y z
N MET A 1 -56.93 46.02 50.61
CA MET A 1 -57.09 44.63 50.14
C MET A 1 -56.32 44.50 48.83
N PRO A 2 -55.23 43.74 48.75
CA PRO A 2 -54.51 43.57 47.57
C PRO A 2 -54.72 42.14 47.00
N LEU A 3 -55.27 42.01 45.86
CA LEU A 3 -55.36 40.77 45.07
C LEU A 3 -55.34 41.12 43.62
N SER A 4 -54.16 41.28 42.98
CA SER A 4 -54.12 41.33 41.56
C SER A 4 -52.68 41.34 40.92
N VAL A 5 -51.62 41.12 41.67
CA VAL A 5 -50.27 41.25 41.10
C VAL A 5 -49.70 39.86 40.69
N ASP A 6 -50.13 38.77 41.30
CA ASP A 6 -49.59 37.44 41.08
C ASP A 6 -50.05 36.71 39.79
N CYS A 7 -51.13 37.14 39.19
CA CYS A 7 -51.71 36.47 38.02
C CYS A 7 -51.04 36.91 36.69
N TYR A 8 -50.48 38.12 36.63
CA TYR A 8 -49.87 38.69 35.44
C TYR A 8 -48.41 38.19 35.23
N LEU A 9 -47.69 37.93 36.32
CA LEU A 9 -46.32 37.45 36.19
C LEU A 9 -46.25 35.97 35.72
N ARG A 10 -47.21 35.14 36.10
CA ARG A 10 -47.27 33.74 35.67
C ARG A 10 -47.68 33.61 34.18
N MET A 11 -48.53 34.43 33.67
CA MET A 11 -48.88 34.41 32.22
C MET A 11 -47.77 34.94 31.33
N SER A 12 -47.00 35.91 31.81
CA SER A 12 -45.86 36.42 31.03
C SER A 12 -44.72 35.41 30.90
N LEU A 13 -44.43 34.61 31.98
CA LEU A 13 -43.41 33.59 31.94
C LEU A 13 -43.77 32.40 30.98
N VAL A 14 -45.04 31.98 31.01
CA VAL A 14 -45.49 30.87 30.12
C VAL A 14 -45.46 31.29 28.65
N ARG A 15 -45.77 32.56 28.33
CA ARG A 15 -45.64 33.06 26.93
C ARG A 15 -44.19 33.21 26.46
N ILE A 16 -43.29 33.61 27.34
CA ILE A 16 -41.87 33.72 27.02
C ILE A 16 -41.24 32.34 26.80
N VAL A 17 -41.58 31.36 27.65
CA VAL A 17 -41.06 29.98 27.48
C VAL A 17 -41.63 29.31 26.20
N SER A 18 -42.91 29.53 25.88
CA SER A 18 -43.49 29.00 24.64
C SER A 18 -42.92 29.68 23.39
N ALA A 19 -42.63 30.99 23.46
CA ALA A 19 -41.99 31.67 22.33
C ALA A 19 -40.52 31.25 22.14
N THR A 20 -39.80 30.98 23.23
CA THR A 20 -38.43 30.49 23.18
C THR A 20 -38.34 29.04 22.68
N CYS A 21 -39.27 28.17 23.09
CA CYS A 21 -39.33 26.81 22.54
C CYS A 21 -39.73 26.78 21.06
N CYS A 22 -40.63 27.66 20.61
CA CYS A 22 -40.95 27.75 19.18
C CYS A 22 -39.81 28.33 18.34
N LEU A 23 -39.01 29.27 18.89
CA LEU A 23 -37.81 29.79 18.19
C LEU A 23 -36.68 28.73 18.12
N ILE A 24 -36.50 27.92 19.15
CA ILE A 24 -35.53 26.82 19.14
C ILE A 24 -36.03 25.70 18.23
N GLY A 25 -37.30 25.39 18.17
CA GLY A 25 -37.88 24.38 17.29
C GLY A 25 -37.84 24.75 15.79
N THR A 26 -37.96 26.04 15.44
CA THR A 26 -37.88 26.50 14.07
C THR A 26 -36.45 26.69 13.56
N THR A 27 -35.47 26.88 14.46
CA THR A 27 -34.05 26.89 14.05
C THR A 27 -33.48 25.49 13.87
N CYS A 28 -34.09 24.44 14.41
CA CYS A 28 -33.70 23.04 14.15
C CYS A 28 -34.25 22.52 12.82
N LEU A 29 -35.13 23.22 12.14
CA LEU A 29 -35.70 22.84 10.83
C LEU A 29 -35.16 23.67 9.67
N ALA A 30 -34.32 24.67 9.91
CA ALA A 30 -33.49 25.23 8.85
C ALA A 30 -32.54 24.14 8.39
N ALA A 31 -32.73 23.68 7.16
CA ALA A 31 -31.84 22.72 6.51
C ALA A 31 -30.38 23.10 6.86
N GLN A 32 -29.72 22.24 7.61
CA GLN A 32 -28.31 22.47 7.92
C GLN A 32 -27.58 22.58 6.59
N PRO A 33 -26.94 23.73 6.30
CA PRO A 33 -26.15 23.82 5.07
C PRO A 33 -25.04 22.81 5.22
N GLY A 34 -25.12 21.73 4.45
CA GLY A 34 -24.06 20.73 4.43
C GLY A 34 -24.43 19.29 4.74
N THR A 35 -25.67 18.88 4.51
CA THR A 35 -26.08 17.46 4.65
C THR A 35 -25.85 16.63 3.38
N THR A 36 -25.40 17.22 2.27
CA THR A 36 -25.13 16.49 1.04
C THR A 36 -23.63 16.32 0.82
N ALA A 37 -23.24 15.20 0.17
CA ALA A 37 -21.85 14.99 -0.23
C ALA A 37 -21.40 15.94 -1.36
N TRP A 38 -22.33 16.46 -2.16
CA TRP A 38 -22.03 17.39 -3.25
C TRP A 38 -22.30 18.83 -2.81
N ARG A 39 -21.26 19.68 -2.90
CA ARG A 39 -21.31 21.12 -2.61
C ARG A 39 -20.47 21.86 -3.62
N ASP A 40 -21.00 22.97 -4.15
CA ASP A 40 -20.30 23.83 -5.10
C ASP A 40 -19.71 23.08 -6.31
N GLY A 41 -20.40 21.99 -6.72
CA GLY A 41 -19.97 21.16 -7.84
C GLY A 41 -18.84 20.18 -7.54
N SER A 42 -18.56 19.93 -6.27
CA SER A 42 -17.52 18.98 -5.83
C SER A 42 -18.05 17.97 -4.81
N PHE A 43 -17.46 16.78 -4.78
CA PHE A 43 -17.77 15.75 -3.80
C PHE A 43 -16.97 15.98 -2.52
N HIS A 44 -17.65 16.15 -1.41
CA HIS A 44 -17.06 16.41 -0.11
C HIS A 44 -17.37 15.29 0.89
N ILE A 45 -16.34 14.84 1.58
CA ILE A 45 -16.44 13.90 2.68
C ILE A 45 -15.78 14.49 3.92
N GLU A 46 -16.27 14.14 5.09
CA GLU A 46 -15.64 14.50 6.36
C GLU A 46 -14.50 13.52 6.62
N ARG A 47 -13.27 13.91 6.20
CA ARG A 47 -12.11 13.03 6.11
C ARG A 47 -11.65 12.51 7.46
N LYS A 48 -11.56 13.39 8.46
CA LYS A 48 -11.08 13.03 9.80
C LYS A 48 -11.89 11.88 10.39
N GLY A 49 -13.20 12.01 10.50
CA GLY A 49 -14.03 10.96 11.08
C GLY A 49 -14.06 9.68 10.24
N ILE A 50 -13.93 9.78 8.89
CA ILE A 50 -13.81 8.58 8.04
C ILE A 50 -12.50 7.85 8.32
N VAL A 51 -11.36 8.54 8.42
CA VAL A 51 -10.06 7.93 8.72
C VAL A 51 -10.05 7.36 10.14
N GLU A 52 -10.50 8.12 11.13
CA GLU A 52 -10.55 7.73 12.54
C GLU A 52 -11.50 6.53 12.82
N ARG A 53 -12.39 6.18 11.87
CA ARG A 53 -13.12 4.89 11.93
C ARG A 53 -12.17 3.69 11.94
N SER A 54 -10.96 3.87 11.40
CA SER A 54 -9.97 2.80 11.26
C SER A 54 -8.92 2.78 12.35
N ASP A 55 -9.03 3.66 13.35
CA ASP A 55 -8.13 3.62 14.50
C ASP A 55 -8.16 2.25 15.20
N VAL A 56 -6.97 1.85 15.66
CA VAL A 56 -6.81 0.60 16.41
C VAL A 56 -6.94 0.89 17.89
N ILE A 57 -7.95 0.30 18.53
CA ILE A 57 -8.26 0.55 19.94
C ILE A 57 -7.79 -0.62 20.80
N LEU A 58 -7.06 -0.31 21.87
CA LEU A 58 -6.61 -1.27 22.87
C LEU A 58 -7.28 -0.98 24.22
N GLN A 59 -8.01 -1.96 24.73
CA GLN A 59 -8.60 -1.91 26.09
C GLN A 59 -7.69 -2.62 27.12
N LYS A 60 -6.63 -3.25 26.65
CA LYS A 60 -5.57 -3.89 27.45
C LYS A 60 -4.22 -3.66 26.79
N PRO A 61 -3.13 -3.66 27.57
CA PRO A 61 -1.79 -3.50 27.01
C PRO A 61 -1.42 -4.57 25.99
N ASN A 62 -0.75 -4.18 24.95
CA ASN A 62 -0.17 -5.05 23.92
C ASN A 62 1.18 -5.63 24.42
N LEU A 63 1.13 -6.65 25.25
CA LEU A 63 2.30 -7.16 26.00
C LEU A 63 3.30 -7.94 25.14
N LEU A 64 2.94 -8.37 23.95
CA LEU A 64 3.75 -9.24 23.10
C LEU A 64 4.27 -8.48 21.87
N PRO A 65 5.48 -8.79 21.38
CA PRO A 65 6.02 -8.21 20.15
C PRO A 65 5.08 -8.33 18.94
N GLN A 66 4.35 -9.43 18.82
CA GLN A 66 3.35 -9.67 17.75
C GLN A 66 2.12 -8.75 17.86
N GLN A 67 1.95 -8.08 18.99
CA GLN A 67 0.88 -7.11 19.21
C GLN A 67 1.35 -5.66 19.02
N ALA A 68 2.57 -5.47 18.50
CA ALA A 68 3.15 -4.15 18.32
C ALA A 68 2.32 -3.26 17.37
N MET A 69 2.30 -1.96 17.69
CA MET A 69 1.68 -0.93 16.85
C MET A 69 2.75 -0.31 15.94
N PRO A 70 2.50 -0.24 14.62
CA PRO A 70 3.43 0.33 13.65
C PRO A 70 3.37 1.86 13.64
N LEU A 71 4.53 2.52 13.60
CA LEU A 71 4.67 3.96 13.39
C LEU A 71 5.88 4.21 12.47
N GLY A 72 5.87 5.30 11.71
CA GLY A 72 7.02 5.61 10.86
C GLY A 72 6.88 6.92 10.10
N ASN A 73 8.01 7.37 9.54
CA ASN A 73 8.09 8.55 8.66
C ASN A 73 8.57 8.20 7.25
N GLY A 74 8.51 6.93 6.87
CA GLY A 74 8.97 6.41 5.58
C GLY A 74 10.45 6.10 5.50
N ARG A 75 11.25 6.37 6.55
CA ARG A 75 12.70 6.12 6.66
C ARG A 75 13.08 5.40 7.95
N LEU A 76 12.56 5.87 9.07
CA LEU A 76 12.61 5.25 10.38
C LEU A 76 11.22 4.71 10.71
N GLY A 77 11.15 3.43 11.06
CA GLY A 77 9.96 2.76 11.51
C GLY A 77 10.09 2.25 12.94
N LEU A 78 8.97 2.07 13.59
CA LEU A 78 8.86 1.57 14.95
C LEU A 78 7.84 0.43 15.02
N ALA A 79 8.15 -0.52 15.90
CA ALA A 79 7.18 -1.44 16.47
C ALA A 79 7.07 -1.14 17.97
N VAL A 80 5.87 -0.78 18.46
CA VAL A 80 5.65 -0.34 19.85
C VAL A 80 4.76 -1.32 20.59
N TRP A 81 5.22 -1.80 21.76
CA TRP A 81 4.42 -2.69 22.64
C TRP A 81 4.73 -2.44 24.12
N ALA A 82 3.94 -2.99 25.00
CA ALA A 82 3.91 -2.69 26.43
C ALA A 82 4.72 -3.66 27.30
N GLU A 83 5.71 -4.39 26.74
CA GLU A 83 6.55 -5.28 27.54
C GLU A 83 7.39 -4.46 28.53
N ASN A 84 7.38 -4.88 29.80
CA ASN A 84 8.11 -4.20 30.91
C ASN A 84 7.80 -2.69 31.03
N GLY A 85 6.59 -2.29 30.78
CA GLY A 85 6.13 -0.91 30.77
C GLY A 85 5.97 -0.39 29.35
N TYR A 86 7.06 -0.06 28.69
CA TYR A 86 7.04 0.41 27.31
C TYR A 86 8.27 -0.11 26.56
N THR A 87 8.06 -0.66 25.40
CA THR A 87 9.13 -1.13 24.52
C THR A 87 8.87 -0.66 23.09
N ALA A 88 9.91 -0.16 22.43
CA ALA A 88 9.88 0.16 21.02
C ALA A 88 11.11 -0.37 20.31
N GLN A 89 10.94 -1.12 19.24
CA GLN A 89 12.04 -1.47 18.34
C GLN A 89 12.12 -0.45 17.22
N LEU A 90 13.31 0.07 16.95
CA LEU A 90 13.62 0.95 15.84
C LEU A 90 14.05 0.11 14.64
N ASN A 91 13.62 0.47 13.44
CA ASN A 91 14.03 -0.19 12.20
C ASN A 91 14.31 0.85 11.11
N ARG A 92 15.28 0.52 10.23
CA ARG A 92 15.64 1.36 9.09
C ARG A 92 15.75 0.52 7.82
N GLY A 93 15.29 1.07 6.69
CA GLY A 93 15.39 0.43 5.39
C GLY A 93 16.78 0.49 4.75
N ASP A 94 17.70 1.32 5.26
CA ASP A 94 19.01 1.61 4.66
C ASP A 94 20.21 0.97 5.38
N THR A 95 20.00 0.12 6.38
CA THR A 95 21.06 -0.61 7.12
C THR A 95 21.47 -1.90 6.40
N PHE A 96 21.73 -1.80 5.09
CA PHE A 96 22.14 -2.91 4.23
C PHE A 96 23.51 -3.52 4.59
N PRO A 97 23.79 -4.76 4.14
CA PRO A 97 22.89 -5.72 3.47
C PRO A 97 21.98 -6.47 4.44
N LEU A 98 22.20 -6.33 5.74
CA LEU A 98 21.59 -7.17 6.77
C LEU A 98 20.30 -6.59 7.37
N ARG A 99 19.91 -5.35 7.00
CA ARG A 99 18.78 -4.59 7.56
C ARG A 99 18.75 -4.61 9.09
N LEU A 100 19.92 -4.40 9.70
CA LEU A 100 20.09 -4.47 11.15
C LEU A 100 19.34 -3.33 11.85
N SER A 101 18.57 -3.68 12.88
CA SER A 101 17.87 -2.72 13.72
C SER A 101 18.86 -1.78 14.44
N PRO A 102 18.57 -0.47 14.52
CA PRO A 102 19.36 0.47 15.35
C PRO A 102 19.27 0.19 16.84
N GLY A 103 18.25 -0.55 17.29
CA GLY A 103 18.12 -0.96 18.67
C GLY A 103 16.70 -0.94 19.20
N GLN A 104 16.57 -1.27 20.46
CA GLN A 104 15.30 -1.34 21.18
C GLN A 104 15.36 -0.37 22.37
N VAL A 105 14.29 0.37 22.57
CA VAL A 105 14.11 1.27 23.71
C VAL A 105 13.17 0.61 24.70
N ASN A 106 13.57 0.58 25.98
CA ASN A 106 12.76 0.11 27.09
C ASN A 106 12.59 1.23 28.12
N ILE A 107 11.34 1.48 28.58
CA ILE A 107 11.02 2.51 29.55
C ILE A 107 10.24 1.88 30.71
N PRO A 108 10.94 1.25 31.67
CA PRO A 108 10.30 0.54 32.78
C PRO A 108 9.44 1.43 33.68
N SER A 109 9.73 2.72 33.76
CA SER A 109 8.96 3.68 34.55
C SER A 109 7.54 3.89 34.05
N LEU A 110 7.24 3.59 32.77
CA LEU A 110 5.88 3.64 32.22
C LEU A 110 5.02 2.41 32.61
N LYS A 111 5.56 1.47 33.39
CA LYS A 111 4.78 0.35 33.93
C LYS A 111 3.59 0.82 34.75
N ARG A 112 3.70 1.97 35.43
CA ARG A 112 2.58 2.58 36.15
C ARG A 112 1.40 2.93 35.22
N LEU A 113 1.67 3.31 33.98
CA LEU A 113 0.64 3.57 32.97
C LEU A 113 0.06 2.26 32.44
N THR A 114 0.93 1.31 32.03
CA THR A 114 0.49 0.09 31.34
C THR A 114 -0.13 -0.95 32.29
N ASP A 115 0.25 -1.00 33.57
CA ASP A 115 -0.37 -1.89 34.56
C ASP A 115 -1.64 -1.29 35.21
N ALA A 116 -2.03 -0.08 34.83
CA ALA A 116 -3.18 0.59 35.43
C ALA A 116 -4.51 -0.10 35.05
N PRO A 117 -5.46 -0.25 35.98
CA PRO A 117 -6.74 -0.86 35.68
C PRO A 117 -7.62 -0.05 34.71
N ASP A 118 -7.34 1.22 34.55
CA ASP A 118 -7.96 2.17 33.61
C ASP A 118 -7.14 2.35 32.34
N TYR A 119 -6.24 1.41 32.02
CA TYR A 119 -5.45 1.45 30.78
C TYR A 119 -6.33 1.45 29.54
N GLY A 120 -5.97 2.30 28.61
CA GLY A 120 -6.47 2.29 27.25
C GLY A 120 -5.47 2.89 26.28
N ALA A 121 -5.52 2.45 25.04
CA ALA A 121 -4.65 2.98 24.00
C ALA A 121 -5.34 3.04 22.63
N ARG A 122 -4.76 3.87 21.75
CA ARG A 122 -5.26 4.12 20.40
C ARG A 122 -4.10 4.35 19.46
N LEU A 123 -4.00 3.55 18.41
CA LEU A 123 -3.25 3.97 17.23
C LEU A 123 -4.14 4.91 16.43
N ASN A 124 -3.86 6.20 16.53
CA ASN A 124 -4.56 7.27 15.82
C ASN A 124 -3.96 7.41 14.42
N VAL A 125 -4.59 6.78 13.44
CA VAL A 125 -4.06 6.76 12.05
C VAL A 125 -4.18 8.13 11.36
N TYR A 126 -5.12 8.99 11.80
CA TYR A 126 -5.26 10.34 11.27
C TYR A 126 -4.12 11.26 11.67
N ASN A 127 -3.62 11.10 12.92
CA ASN A 127 -2.49 11.87 13.45
C ASN A 127 -1.13 11.18 13.24
N GLY A 128 -1.08 9.87 12.96
CA GLY A 128 0.15 9.09 12.92
C GLY A 128 0.79 8.89 14.31
N GLU A 129 -0.04 8.74 15.35
CA GLU A 129 0.35 8.70 16.75
C GLU A 129 -0.15 7.43 17.45
N PHE A 130 0.64 6.90 18.39
CA PHE A 130 0.17 5.91 19.34
C PHE A 130 -0.02 6.58 20.69
N GLU A 131 -1.26 6.68 21.13
CA GLU A 131 -1.72 7.36 22.32
C GLU A 131 -2.10 6.34 23.40
N GLU A 132 -1.50 6.45 24.59
CA GLU A 132 -1.78 5.57 25.73
C GLU A 132 -2.19 6.38 26.95
N HIS A 133 -3.06 5.84 27.77
CA HIS A 133 -3.44 6.43 29.04
C HIS A 133 -3.67 5.35 30.11
N GLY A 134 -3.43 5.68 31.38
CA GLY A 134 -3.64 4.81 32.52
C GLY A 134 -2.99 5.36 33.79
N GLY A 135 -3.59 5.12 34.96
CA GLY A 135 -3.05 5.53 36.25
C GLY A 135 -2.81 7.02 36.41
N GLY A 136 -3.58 7.85 35.70
CA GLY A 136 -3.44 9.30 35.69
C GLY A 136 -2.29 9.82 34.82
N MET A 137 -1.65 8.96 34.02
CA MET A 137 -0.61 9.30 33.05
C MET A 137 -1.14 9.22 31.63
N THR A 138 -0.50 9.93 30.70
CA THR A 138 -0.65 9.75 29.26
C THR A 138 0.72 9.64 28.61
N ALA A 139 0.82 8.88 27.52
CA ALA A 139 2.01 8.83 26.67
C ALA A 139 1.57 8.90 25.20
N THR A 140 2.23 9.76 24.42
CA THR A 140 2.00 9.88 22.98
C THR A 140 3.31 9.62 22.24
N THR A 141 3.33 8.59 21.41
CA THR A 141 4.51 8.19 20.64
C THR A 141 4.29 8.43 19.15
N TYR A 142 5.30 8.98 18.50
CA TYR A 142 5.33 9.16 17.05
C TYR A 142 6.76 9.21 16.49
N VAL A 143 6.91 9.02 15.19
CA VAL A 143 8.16 9.32 14.48
C VAL A 143 8.01 10.67 13.81
N ALA A 144 8.91 11.60 14.13
CA ALA A 144 8.85 12.95 13.58
C ALA A 144 8.97 12.94 12.05
N GLU A 145 8.12 13.68 11.36
CA GLU A 145 8.11 13.71 9.88
C GLU A 145 9.38 14.32 9.29
N ALA A 146 9.88 15.38 9.90
CA ALA A 146 11.05 16.13 9.40
C ALA A 146 12.39 15.46 9.71
N LEU A 147 12.46 14.59 10.74
CA LEU A 147 13.70 14.02 11.25
C LEU A 147 13.49 12.54 11.62
N ASP A 148 14.54 11.73 11.49
CA ASP A 148 14.52 10.32 11.86
C ASP A 148 14.67 10.17 13.39
N VAL A 149 13.62 10.59 14.11
CA VAL A 149 13.57 10.61 15.58
C VAL A 149 12.22 10.09 16.06
N MET A 150 12.24 9.10 16.92
CA MET A 150 11.09 8.71 17.74
C MET A 150 10.95 9.73 18.88
N ILE A 151 9.75 10.21 19.09
CA ILE A 151 9.39 11.12 20.18
C ILE A 151 8.34 10.46 21.06
N ILE A 152 8.53 10.53 22.36
CA ILE A 152 7.54 10.09 23.35
C ILE A 152 7.27 11.26 24.29
N ASP A 153 6.06 11.79 24.22
CA ASP A 153 5.56 12.84 25.12
C ASP A 153 4.75 12.21 26.26
N VAL A 154 5.17 12.44 27.50
CA VAL A 154 4.50 11.90 28.69
C VAL A 154 4.01 13.02 29.58
N THR A 155 2.80 12.84 30.17
CA THR A 155 2.25 13.72 31.19
C THR A 155 1.73 12.92 32.38
N GLY A 156 1.54 13.57 33.53
CA GLY A 156 0.98 12.96 34.74
C GLY A 156 1.98 12.11 35.54
N ALA A 157 3.27 12.17 35.21
CA ALA A 157 4.31 11.48 36.01
C ALA A 157 4.51 12.18 37.36
N ASP A 158 4.86 11.43 38.41
CA ASP A 158 5.23 11.99 39.70
C ASP A 158 6.66 12.57 39.65
N PRO A 159 6.86 13.90 39.87
CA PRO A 159 8.17 14.52 39.79
C PRO A 159 9.20 14.01 40.81
N LYS A 160 8.75 13.27 41.81
CA LYS A 160 9.63 12.67 42.84
C LYS A 160 10.15 11.30 42.43
N ILE A 161 9.60 10.71 41.39
CA ILE A 161 10.00 9.38 40.92
C ILE A 161 11.05 9.53 39.83
N LEU A 162 12.18 8.84 40.01
CA LEU A 162 13.23 8.77 39.02
C LEU A 162 12.74 7.99 37.80
N GLN A 163 12.73 8.63 36.65
CA GLN A 163 12.42 8.03 35.37
C GLN A 163 13.69 7.38 34.78
N SER A 164 13.50 6.35 33.95
CA SER A 164 14.62 5.75 33.22
C SER A 164 14.19 5.23 31.86
N ALA A 165 15.09 5.35 30.89
CA ALA A 165 14.96 4.72 29.59
C ALA A 165 16.29 4.08 29.16
N GLU A 166 16.23 2.94 28.52
CA GLU A 166 17.40 2.17 28.09
C GLU A 166 17.32 1.95 26.57
N LEU A 167 18.42 2.25 25.87
CA LEU A 167 18.61 1.90 24.47
C LEU A 167 19.56 0.69 24.42
N THR A 168 19.11 -0.41 23.82
CA THR A 168 19.80 -1.71 23.90
C THR A 168 19.88 -2.36 22.51
N LEU A 169 21.02 -2.96 22.22
CA LEU A 169 21.24 -3.96 21.20
C LEU A 169 21.45 -5.35 21.86
N TRP A 170 21.53 -6.40 21.06
CA TRP A 170 21.60 -7.79 21.50
C TRP A 170 22.80 -8.53 20.90
N SER A 171 23.24 -9.63 21.53
CA SER A 171 24.24 -10.51 20.96
C SER A 171 23.71 -11.13 19.63
N PRO A 172 24.56 -11.29 18.59
CA PRO A 172 26.03 -11.12 18.58
C PRO A 172 26.53 -9.73 18.14
N ARG A 173 25.68 -8.68 18.18
CA ARG A 173 26.06 -7.32 17.80
C ARG A 173 27.23 -6.78 18.62
N GLN A 174 28.03 -5.89 18.02
CA GLN A 174 29.24 -5.33 18.65
C GLN A 174 29.32 -3.80 18.54
N PRO A 175 28.32 -3.07 19.06
CA PRO A 175 28.29 -1.63 18.95
C PRO A 175 29.35 -0.98 19.83
N LYS A 176 29.73 0.26 19.50
CA LYS A 176 30.37 1.19 20.43
C LYS A 176 29.29 1.88 21.25
N ALA A 177 29.23 1.60 22.53
CA ALA A 177 28.37 2.32 23.46
C ALA A 177 29.12 3.58 23.94
N LEU A 178 28.50 4.75 23.70
CA LEU A 178 29.05 6.08 23.88
C LEU A 178 28.12 6.92 24.76
N VAL A 179 28.66 7.80 25.60
CA VAL A 179 27.89 8.75 26.42
C VAL A 179 28.58 10.11 26.46
N ASN A 180 27.80 11.18 26.58
CA ASN A 180 28.30 12.55 26.71
C ASN A 180 27.62 13.35 27.84
N GLY A 181 27.33 12.70 28.96
CA GLY A 181 26.66 13.33 30.12
C GLY A 181 25.15 13.28 30.05
N ASN A 182 24.53 13.85 29.00
CA ASN A 182 23.08 13.96 28.87
C ASN A 182 22.47 13.09 27.76
N SER A 183 23.28 12.40 26.98
CA SER A 183 22.83 11.47 25.95
C SER A 183 23.72 10.23 25.87
N GLY A 184 23.12 9.11 25.48
CA GLY A 184 23.78 7.87 25.17
C GLY A 184 23.57 7.46 23.73
N ALA A 185 24.53 6.76 23.11
CA ALA A 185 24.46 6.28 21.76
C ALA A 185 25.04 4.87 21.59
N LEU A 186 24.49 4.11 20.67
CA LEU A 186 25.02 2.85 20.16
C LEU A 186 25.32 3.01 18.67
N ALA A 187 26.56 2.68 18.26
CA ALA A 187 27.01 2.84 16.89
C ALA A 187 27.83 1.64 16.44
N GLU A 188 27.54 1.12 15.24
CA GLU A 188 28.21 -0.04 14.65
C GLU A 188 28.31 0.11 13.13
N THR A 189 29.41 -0.36 12.54
CA THR A 189 29.62 -0.37 11.08
C THR A 189 30.03 -1.75 10.60
N TRP A 190 29.69 -2.08 9.36
CA TRP A 190 30.05 -3.34 8.70
C TRP A 190 30.23 -3.13 7.19
N LEU A 191 30.89 -4.08 6.54
CA LEU A 191 31.17 -4.07 5.10
C LEU A 191 30.22 -5.03 4.37
N ASP A 192 29.69 -4.61 3.24
CA ASP A 192 28.95 -5.48 2.31
C ASP A 192 29.94 -6.18 1.35
N ASP A 193 30.49 -7.34 1.78
CA ASP A 193 31.55 -8.07 1.04
C ASP A 193 31.37 -9.60 0.99
N LYS A 194 30.26 -10.12 1.52
CA LYS A 194 30.10 -11.58 1.74
C LYS A 194 29.29 -12.29 0.69
N GLU A 195 28.36 -11.60 0.03
CA GLU A 195 27.43 -12.21 -0.91
C GLU A 195 27.87 -11.98 -2.37
N ALA A 196 27.46 -12.86 -3.27
CA ALA A 196 27.55 -12.58 -4.70
C ALA A 196 26.78 -11.27 -5.01
N GLY A 197 27.38 -10.41 -5.79
CA GLY A 197 26.80 -9.09 -6.04
C GLY A 197 26.98 -8.08 -4.92
N ALA A 198 27.81 -8.34 -3.91
CA ALA A 198 28.15 -7.38 -2.85
C ALA A 198 28.65 -6.05 -3.43
N SER A 199 28.31 -4.94 -2.76
CA SER A 199 28.67 -3.59 -3.22
C SER A 199 30.11 -3.21 -2.88
N GLY A 200 30.70 -3.81 -1.86
CA GLY A 200 31.97 -3.39 -1.26
C GLY A 200 31.87 -2.10 -0.44
N GLU A 201 30.66 -1.61 -0.16
CA GLU A 201 30.42 -0.40 0.61
C GLU A 201 30.34 -0.67 2.10
N THR A 202 30.69 0.34 2.90
CA THR A 202 30.48 0.34 4.35
C THR A 202 29.08 0.84 4.66
N PHE A 203 28.37 0.08 5.48
CA PHE A 203 27.08 0.43 6.07
C PHE A 203 27.22 0.53 7.58
N GLY A 204 26.19 1.08 8.24
CA GLY A 204 26.22 1.21 9.68
C GLY A 204 24.85 1.52 10.27
N SER A 205 24.81 1.44 11.58
CA SER A 205 23.67 1.77 12.41
C SER A 205 24.10 2.68 13.54
N LEU A 206 23.33 3.72 13.77
CA LEU A 206 23.47 4.65 14.89
C LEU A 206 22.09 4.89 15.49
N ALA A 207 21.97 4.66 16.80
CA ALA A 207 20.84 5.17 17.58
C ALA A 207 21.35 5.92 18.80
N ALA A 208 20.64 6.98 19.18
CA ALA A 208 20.98 7.79 20.33
C ALA A 208 19.73 8.23 21.10
N ILE A 209 19.85 8.30 22.42
CA ILE A 209 18.76 8.62 23.34
C ILE A 209 19.10 9.79 24.25
N THR A 210 18.11 10.65 24.48
CA THR A 210 18.13 11.74 25.48
C THR A 210 16.71 11.99 25.99
N ALA A 211 16.57 12.87 26.98
CA ALA A 211 15.27 13.32 27.47
C ALA A 211 15.23 14.82 27.75
N ASP A 212 14.05 15.39 27.73
CA ASP A 212 13.72 16.70 28.33
C ASP A 212 13.08 16.43 29.68
N GLY A 213 13.87 16.61 30.74
CA GLY A 213 13.52 16.42 32.15
C GLY A 213 14.65 16.96 33.05
N ASN A 214 14.37 16.97 34.36
CA ASN A 214 15.31 17.48 35.37
C ASN A 214 16.34 16.41 35.72
N ASP A 215 17.54 16.83 36.10
CA ASP A 215 18.65 15.97 36.61
C ASP A 215 19.03 14.84 35.63
N LEU A 216 18.97 15.15 34.35
CA LEU A 216 19.27 14.17 33.28
C LEU A 216 20.73 13.70 33.36
N HIS A 217 20.92 12.40 33.42
CA HIS A 217 22.21 11.71 33.41
C HIS A 217 22.17 10.50 32.44
N ALA A 218 23.24 10.35 31.67
CA ALA A 218 23.41 9.21 30.78
C ALA A 218 24.60 8.37 31.21
N GLU A 219 24.46 7.05 31.20
CA GLU A 219 25.51 6.11 31.55
C GLU A 219 25.58 4.91 30.59
N LYS A 220 26.75 4.33 30.45
CA LYS A 220 26.94 3.06 29.77
C LYS A 220 26.82 1.94 30.80
N THR A 221 25.74 1.14 30.72
CA THR A 221 25.52 0.03 31.65
C THR A 221 26.15 -1.28 31.17
N SER A 222 26.35 -1.42 29.84
CA SER A 222 27.03 -2.57 29.24
C SER A 222 27.66 -2.21 27.89
N ALA A 223 28.30 -3.18 27.23
CA ALA A 223 28.74 -3.00 25.84
C ALA A 223 27.56 -2.80 24.84
N LEU A 224 26.40 -3.27 25.21
CA LEU A 224 25.20 -3.31 24.35
C LEU A 224 24.11 -2.33 24.80
N THR A 225 24.30 -1.60 25.92
CA THR A 225 23.24 -0.80 26.53
C THR A 225 23.76 0.54 27.03
N VAL A 226 23.05 1.59 26.68
CA VAL A 226 23.16 2.91 27.30
C VAL A 226 21.82 3.23 27.97
N LYS A 227 21.89 3.91 29.12
CA LYS A 227 20.78 4.24 29.98
C LYS A 227 20.74 5.73 30.26
N ILE A 228 19.55 6.32 30.26
CA ILE A 228 19.33 7.67 30.80
C ILE A 228 18.43 7.58 32.03
N THR A 229 18.68 8.48 32.99
CA THR A 229 17.85 8.68 34.17
C THR A 229 17.59 10.16 34.35
N PHE A 230 16.36 10.51 34.79
CA PHE A 230 15.96 11.90 34.98
C PHE A 230 14.68 11.98 35.85
N HIS A 231 14.31 13.18 36.29
CA HIS A 231 12.99 13.44 36.89
C HIS A 231 12.12 14.20 35.88
N SER A 232 10.79 13.98 35.94
CA SER A 232 9.86 14.80 35.17
C SER A 232 9.91 16.26 35.62
N HIS A 233 9.37 17.17 34.83
CA HIS A 233 9.09 18.54 35.24
C HIS A 233 8.09 18.56 36.41
N ILE A 234 7.97 19.72 37.09
CA ILE A 234 7.09 19.87 38.26
C ILE A 234 5.61 19.62 37.96
N ASP A 235 5.21 19.81 36.71
CA ASP A 235 3.87 19.54 36.20
C ASP A 235 3.64 18.07 35.80
N GLY A 236 4.64 17.20 35.97
CA GLY A 236 4.61 15.80 35.63
C GLY A 236 4.87 15.51 34.14
N SER A 237 5.27 16.50 33.35
CA SER A 237 5.61 16.30 31.94
C SER A 237 7.08 15.90 31.75
N PHE A 238 7.35 15.15 30.69
CA PHE A 238 8.69 14.92 30.13
C PHE A 238 8.61 14.44 28.69
N ARG A 239 9.72 14.56 27.95
CA ARG A 239 9.86 14.08 26.57
C ARG A 239 11.09 13.21 26.44
N ILE A 240 10.98 12.03 25.80
CA ILE A 240 12.12 11.19 25.41
C ILE A 240 12.31 11.30 23.91
N LEU A 241 13.55 11.47 23.48
CA LEU A 241 13.97 11.55 22.09
C LEU A 241 14.93 10.40 21.77
N VAL A 242 14.61 9.63 20.72
CA VAL A 242 15.48 8.57 20.22
C VAL A 242 15.72 8.77 18.73
N GLY A 243 16.91 9.21 18.39
CA GLY A 243 17.29 9.52 17.02
C GLY A 243 18.07 8.38 16.37
N SER A 244 17.76 8.09 15.10
CA SER A 244 18.50 7.11 14.31
C SER A 244 18.68 7.61 12.88
N PRO A 245 19.71 8.44 12.61
CA PRO A 245 19.98 8.96 11.28
C PRO A 245 20.57 7.89 10.36
N THR A 246 20.50 8.09 9.03
CA THR A 246 21.40 7.40 8.09
C THR A 246 22.84 7.64 8.51
N TRP A 247 23.59 6.56 8.78
CA TRP A 247 24.97 6.65 9.26
C TRP A 247 25.82 5.50 8.72
N ARG A 248 27.00 5.84 8.21
CA ARG A 248 27.92 4.88 7.61
C ARG A 248 29.33 4.97 8.20
N GLY A 249 29.47 5.57 9.39
CA GLY A 249 30.74 5.81 10.07
C GLY A 249 30.98 7.28 10.40
N GLY A 250 32.16 7.56 11.02
CA GLY A 250 32.48 8.89 11.47
C GLY A 250 32.18 9.12 12.95
N ASP A 251 32.12 10.38 13.38
CA ASP A 251 31.84 10.75 14.78
C ASP A 251 30.36 10.52 15.11
N ALA A 252 30.09 9.42 15.80
CA ALA A 252 28.76 9.03 16.19
C ALA A 252 28.12 9.98 17.20
N LEU A 253 28.89 10.50 18.18
CA LEU A 253 28.36 11.44 19.17
C LEU A 253 28.00 12.79 18.55
N ALA A 254 28.83 13.31 17.65
CA ALA A 254 28.55 14.55 16.95
C ALA A 254 27.28 14.41 16.06
N SER A 255 27.18 13.31 15.33
CA SER A 255 26.00 13.01 14.50
C SER A 255 24.72 12.89 15.35
N ALA A 256 24.79 12.15 16.45
CA ALA A 256 23.69 11.98 17.39
C ALA A 256 23.28 13.32 18.03
N SER A 257 24.25 14.08 18.55
CA SER A 257 24.00 15.37 19.20
C SER A 257 23.30 16.36 18.23
N THR A 258 23.77 16.44 16.99
CA THR A 258 23.16 17.32 15.97
C THR A 258 21.70 16.97 15.75
N LEU A 259 21.38 15.68 15.61
CA LEU A 259 20.01 15.21 15.38
C LEU A 259 19.11 15.48 16.60
N LEU A 260 19.55 15.12 17.80
CA LEU A 260 18.75 15.27 19.03
C LEU A 260 18.48 16.73 19.38
N VAL A 261 19.47 17.62 19.19
CA VAL A 261 19.30 19.09 19.37
C VAL A 261 18.28 19.67 18.38
N ALA A 262 18.28 19.20 17.13
CA ALA A 262 17.29 19.60 16.15
C ALA A 262 15.88 19.07 16.55
N ALA A 263 15.81 17.82 16.98
CA ALA A 263 14.54 17.17 17.35
C ALA A 263 13.90 17.79 18.61
N ALA A 264 14.68 18.27 19.55
CA ALA A 264 14.16 18.93 20.74
C ALA A 264 13.32 20.19 20.45
N LYS A 265 13.44 20.76 19.24
CA LYS A 265 12.71 21.94 18.80
C LYS A 265 11.41 21.62 18.02
N LEU A 266 11.20 20.34 17.70
CA LEU A 266 10.03 19.94 16.93
C LEU A 266 8.76 19.99 17.79
N SER A 267 7.69 20.48 17.18
CA SER A 267 6.35 20.44 17.77
C SER A 267 5.56 19.23 17.26
N THR A 268 4.71 18.70 18.14
CA THR A 268 3.75 17.64 17.78
C THR A 268 2.77 18.12 16.68
N GLU A 269 2.48 19.43 16.64
CA GLU A 269 1.58 20.03 15.67
C GLU A 269 2.16 19.98 14.22
N GLU A 270 3.48 20.13 14.06
CA GLU A 270 4.13 19.99 12.75
C GLU A 270 3.98 18.57 12.22
N HIS A 271 4.14 17.57 13.08
CA HIS A 271 3.90 16.16 12.75
C HIS A 271 2.44 15.92 12.32
N ARG A 272 1.47 16.37 13.14
CA ARG A 272 0.04 16.24 12.82
C ARG A 272 -0.34 16.94 11.52
N THR A 273 0.19 18.12 11.29
CA THR A 273 -0.07 18.89 10.06
C THR A 273 0.33 18.09 8.82
N TRP A 274 1.46 17.39 8.85
CA TRP A 274 1.86 16.54 7.72
C TRP A 274 0.85 15.41 7.48
N TRP A 275 0.45 14.68 8.53
CA TRP A 275 -0.51 13.58 8.41
C TRP A 275 -1.89 14.07 7.95
N HIS A 276 -2.34 15.22 8.44
CA HIS A 276 -3.60 15.81 7.99
C HIS A 276 -3.54 16.15 6.49
N HIS A 277 -2.46 16.76 6.01
CA HIS A 277 -2.24 17.00 4.58
C HIS A 277 -2.15 15.70 3.78
N PHE A 278 -1.53 14.65 4.32
CA PHE A 278 -1.54 13.34 3.67
C PHE A 278 -2.98 12.87 3.45
N TRP A 279 -3.82 12.91 4.46
CA TRP A 279 -5.20 12.43 4.37
C TRP A 279 -6.14 13.30 3.51
N GLU A 280 -5.73 14.50 3.11
CA GLU A 280 -6.48 15.30 2.14
C GLU A 280 -6.42 14.71 0.71
N ARG A 281 -5.45 13.87 0.39
CA ARG A 281 -5.16 13.42 -0.97
C ARG A 281 -5.82 12.11 -1.39
N PRO A 282 -5.82 11.03 -0.58
CA PRO A 282 -6.34 9.75 -1.02
C PRO A 282 -7.83 9.77 -1.28
N GLY A 283 -8.25 8.94 -2.21
CA GLY A 283 -9.63 8.52 -2.32
C GLY A 283 -9.99 7.67 -1.11
N LEU A 284 -10.88 8.16 -0.25
CA LEU A 284 -11.36 7.44 0.93
C LEU A 284 -12.57 6.58 0.59
N MET A 285 -12.80 5.58 1.42
CA MET A 285 -13.96 4.70 1.36
C MET A 285 -14.63 4.65 2.72
N LYS A 286 -15.96 4.68 2.72
CA LYS A 286 -16.81 4.33 3.85
C LYS A 286 -17.72 3.21 3.42
N LEU A 287 -17.49 2.03 3.97
CA LEU A 287 -18.22 0.82 3.61
C LEU A 287 -19.15 0.40 4.73
N SER A 288 -20.22 -0.33 4.41
CA SER A 288 -21.07 -0.97 5.40
C SER A 288 -21.78 -2.21 4.86
N SER A 289 -21.96 -3.18 5.75
CA SER A 289 -22.73 -4.41 5.51
C SER A 289 -23.44 -4.86 6.78
N ALA A 290 -24.45 -5.72 6.64
CA ALA A 290 -25.22 -6.20 7.78
C ALA A 290 -24.40 -7.05 8.78
N ASP A 291 -23.36 -7.70 8.29
CA ASP A 291 -22.41 -8.54 9.05
C ASP A 291 -21.14 -7.78 9.48
N HIS A 292 -21.04 -6.48 9.18
CA HIS A 292 -19.89 -5.62 9.43
C HIS A 292 -18.59 -6.03 8.70
N ALA A 293 -18.65 -6.96 7.76
CA ALA A 293 -17.48 -7.39 7.03
C ALA A 293 -16.92 -6.26 6.14
N ALA A 294 -17.80 -5.50 5.47
CA ALA A 294 -17.38 -4.39 4.63
C ALA A 294 -16.66 -3.28 5.43
N GLU A 295 -17.16 -2.93 6.61
CA GLU A 295 -16.50 -1.97 7.52
C GLU A 295 -15.14 -2.47 7.99
N TYR A 296 -15.01 -3.76 8.26
CA TYR A 296 -13.74 -4.35 8.66
C TYR A 296 -12.70 -4.22 7.54
N LEU A 297 -13.08 -4.52 6.31
CA LEU A 297 -12.21 -4.40 5.13
C LEU A 297 -11.87 -2.93 4.81
N GLU A 298 -12.81 -1.99 5.00
CA GLU A 298 -12.53 -0.54 4.95
C GLU A 298 -11.39 -0.16 5.90
N ASN A 299 -11.45 -0.66 7.14
CA ASN A 299 -10.44 -0.35 8.14
C ASN A 299 -9.06 -0.90 7.75
N LEU A 300 -9.01 -2.12 7.23
CA LEU A 300 -7.75 -2.71 6.75
C LEU A 300 -7.17 -1.91 5.58
N ARG A 301 -8.00 -1.45 4.64
CA ARG A 301 -7.53 -0.58 3.54
C ARG A 301 -6.97 0.75 4.06
N THR A 302 -7.62 1.36 5.04
CA THR A 302 -7.14 2.63 5.61
C THR A 302 -5.82 2.42 6.36
N ILE A 303 -5.68 1.30 7.09
CA ILE A 303 -4.43 0.91 7.76
C ILE A 303 -3.33 0.63 6.72
N ASP A 304 -3.64 0.00 5.58
CA ASP A 304 -2.68 -0.18 4.49
C ASP A 304 -2.13 1.15 3.97
N LEU A 305 -2.98 2.12 3.69
CA LEU A 305 -2.54 3.45 3.26
C LEU A 305 -1.70 4.17 4.32
N PHE A 306 -2.05 4.00 5.60
CA PHE A 306 -1.26 4.52 6.71
C PHE A 306 0.14 3.87 6.76
N THR A 307 0.21 2.54 6.69
CA THR A 307 1.48 1.82 6.75
C THR A 307 2.34 2.07 5.51
N ALA A 308 1.77 2.14 4.32
CA ALA A 308 2.46 2.52 3.09
C ALA A 308 3.11 3.91 3.22
N ALA A 309 2.38 4.89 3.77
CA ALA A 309 2.93 6.22 4.06
C ALA A 309 3.99 6.20 5.16
N ALA A 310 3.87 5.32 6.14
CA ALA A 310 4.82 5.21 7.24
C ALA A 310 6.12 4.47 6.88
N GLU A 311 6.15 3.67 5.78
CA GLU A 311 7.31 2.85 5.42
C GLU A 311 8.01 3.20 4.11
N SER A 312 7.32 3.79 3.12
CA SER A 312 7.81 3.86 1.73
C SER A 312 7.96 5.29 1.20
N ARG A 313 8.73 6.13 1.89
CA ARG A 313 9.01 7.52 1.50
C ARG A 313 10.50 7.87 1.44
N ASP A 314 11.37 6.88 1.39
CA ASP A 314 12.81 7.08 1.19
C ASP A 314 13.20 6.75 -0.27
N LYS A 315 14.51 6.71 -0.51
CA LYS A 315 15.11 6.36 -1.81
C LYS A 315 14.84 4.93 -2.25
N LEU A 316 14.61 4.04 -1.30
CA LEU A 316 14.32 2.64 -1.52
C LEU A 316 13.07 2.24 -0.71
N PRO A 317 12.31 1.22 -1.14
CA PRO A 317 11.17 0.73 -0.38
C PRO A 317 11.57 0.29 1.04
N GLY A 318 10.72 0.60 2.01
CA GLY A 318 10.93 0.17 3.39
C GLY A 318 10.78 -1.34 3.56
N SER A 319 9.87 -1.94 2.81
CA SER A 319 9.67 -3.39 2.77
C SER A 319 10.52 -4.05 1.69
N GLN A 320 11.14 -5.20 2.01
CA GLN A 320 11.96 -5.95 1.05
C GLN A 320 11.14 -6.81 0.10
N ALA A 321 10.02 -7.34 0.56
CA ALA A 321 9.22 -8.29 -0.25
C ALA A 321 7.78 -8.16 0.19
N GLY A 322 7.04 -7.90 0.71
CA GLY A 322 5.78 -7.92 1.42
C GLY A 322 5.99 -8.01 2.93
N ILE A 323 7.23 -8.21 3.37
CA ILE A 323 7.58 -8.17 4.79
C ILE A 323 7.74 -6.70 5.19
N GLY A 324 7.02 -6.28 6.22
CA GLY A 324 7.06 -4.92 6.75
C GLY A 324 8.28 -4.69 7.63
N ASP A 325 9.48 -4.64 7.04
CA ASP A 325 10.75 -4.55 7.75
C ASP A 325 10.83 -3.37 8.71
N LEU A 326 10.25 -2.21 8.36
CA LEU A 326 10.25 -1.04 9.24
C LEU A 326 9.37 -1.21 10.49
N PHE A 327 8.53 -2.22 10.53
CA PHE A 327 7.68 -2.51 11.68
C PHE A 327 8.06 -3.83 12.38
N SER A 328 9.25 -4.37 12.10
CA SER A 328 9.74 -5.59 12.73
C SER A 328 9.86 -5.41 14.25
N SER A 329 9.39 -6.40 15.00
CA SER A 329 9.49 -6.49 16.47
C SER A 329 10.36 -7.67 16.93
N ILE A 330 11.07 -8.31 16.00
CA ILE A 330 11.80 -9.57 16.23
C ILE A 330 13.30 -9.41 16.11
N ARG A 331 13.82 -8.25 16.49
CA ARG A 331 15.24 -7.87 16.45
C ARG A 331 15.79 -7.85 15.02
N ASP A 332 16.89 -8.56 14.76
CA ASP A 332 17.55 -8.66 13.45
C ASP A 332 17.16 -9.94 12.69
N SER A 333 16.04 -10.58 13.07
CA SER A 333 15.54 -11.74 12.35
C SER A 333 14.79 -11.34 11.10
N HIS A 334 15.07 -11.98 9.98
CA HIS A 334 14.38 -11.79 8.69
C HIS A 334 14.02 -13.14 8.09
N LYS A 335 12.85 -13.23 7.48
CA LYS A 335 12.36 -14.47 6.86
C LYS A 335 13.14 -14.82 5.59
N TRP A 336 13.43 -13.81 4.78
CA TRP A 336 14.13 -13.93 3.51
C TRP A 336 15.42 -13.12 3.56
N GLY A 337 16.28 -13.26 2.54
CA GLY A 337 17.56 -12.57 2.48
C GLY A 337 17.41 -11.04 2.58
N PRO A 338 17.88 -10.42 3.66
CA PRO A 338 17.60 -9.01 3.94
C PRO A 338 18.28 -8.04 2.97
N SER A 339 19.21 -8.51 2.15
CA SER A 339 19.90 -7.72 1.12
C SER A 339 19.09 -7.50 -0.14
N ALA A 340 18.01 -8.27 -0.35
CA ALA A 340 17.27 -8.32 -1.59
C ALA A 340 15.86 -7.73 -1.48
N TYR A 341 15.29 -7.44 -2.66
CA TYR A 341 13.90 -7.09 -2.89
C TYR A 341 13.28 -8.14 -3.80
N TRP A 342 12.07 -8.59 -3.48
CA TRP A 342 11.26 -9.50 -4.31
C TRP A 342 10.22 -8.68 -5.06
N HIS A 343 10.34 -8.61 -6.37
CA HIS A 343 9.43 -7.81 -7.20
C HIS A 343 7.98 -8.32 -7.13
N TRP A 344 7.79 -9.62 -7.21
CA TRP A 344 6.46 -10.26 -7.15
C TRP A 344 5.64 -9.77 -5.94
N ASN A 345 6.28 -9.63 -4.79
CA ASN A 345 5.63 -9.25 -3.54
C ASN A 345 5.47 -7.71 -3.42
N LEU A 346 6.43 -6.92 -3.94
CA LEU A 346 6.35 -5.44 -3.90
C LEU A 346 5.25 -4.87 -4.81
N ARG A 347 4.94 -5.52 -5.94
CA ARG A 347 4.02 -5.03 -6.96
C ARG A 347 2.58 -4.79 -6.46
N MET A 348 2.15 -5.52 -5.43
CA MET A 348 0.79 -5.44 -4.88
C MET A 348 0.48 -4.05 -4.33
N GLN A 349 1.44 -3.39 -3.71
CA GLN A 349 1.28 -2.05 -3.14
C GLN A 349 1.23 -0.98 -4.23
N VAL A 350 1.95 -1.17 -5.33
CA VAL A 350 2.02 -0.19 -6.44
C VAL A 350 0.63 0.07 -7.03
N SER A 351 -0.11 -0.99 -7.34
CA SER A 351 -1.47 -0.90 -7.88
C SER A 351 -2.43 -0.27 -6.87
N ALA A 352 -2.37 -0.68 -5.60
CA ALA A 352 -3.19 -0.14 -4.53
C ALA A 352 -3.01 1.37 -4.35
N ASN A 353 -1.77 1.86 -4.40
CA ASN A 353 -1.45 3.29 -4.30
C ASN A 353 -2.01 4.09 -5.49
N LEU A 354 -1.98 3.54 -6.71
CA LEU A 354 -2.56 4.20 -7.89
C LEU A 354 -4.07 4.36 -7.75
N GLY A 355 -4.80 3.30 -7.43
CA GLY A 355 -6.25 3.36 -7.24
C GLY A 355 -6.68 4.24 -6.05
N ALA A 356 -5.82 4.40 -5.04
CA ALA A 356 -6.04 5.34 -3.96
C ALA A 356 -5.76 6.80 -4.36
N GLY A 357 -5.09 7.07 -5.49
CA GLY A 357 -4.68 8.40 -5.90
C GLY A 357 -3.47 8.94 -5.13
N LEU A 358 -2.56 8.05 -4.75
CA LEU A 358 -1.32 8.33 -4.02
C LEU A 358 -0.08 7.85 -4.81
N PRO A 359 0.10 8.29 -6.07
CA PRO A 359 1.20 7.82 -6.92
C PRO A 359 2.59 8.08 -6.32
N GLU A 360 2.74 9.09 -5.45
CA GLU A 360 4.01 9.42 -4.79
C GLU A 360 4.48 8.33 -3.81
N LEU A 361 3.60 7.49 -3.29
CA LEU A 361 4.01 6.34 -2.46
C LEU A 361 4.75 5.27 -3.26
N ASN A 362 4.69 5.33 -4.60
CA ASN A 362 5.44 4.46 -5.49
C ASN A 362 6.85 5.00 -5.84
N ASP A 363 7.20 6.20 -5.39
CA ASP A 363 8.46 6.85 -5.78
C ASP A 363 9.70 6.02 -5.37
N SER A 364 9.68 5.42 -4.18
CA SER A 364 10.75 4.55 -3.69
C SER A 364 10.88 3.26 -4.52
N TYR A 365 9.76 2.67 -4.94
CA TYR A 365 9.74 1.52 -5.82
C TYR A 365 10.37 1.85 -7.18
N PHE A 366 9.99 2.93 -7.84
CA PHE A 366 10.59 3.32 -9.12
C PHE A 366 12.05 3.76 -8.95
N ALA A 367 12.39 4.39 -7.83
CA ALA A 367 13.75 4.79 -7.53
C ALA A 367 14.69 3.57 -7.40
N LEU A 368 14.21 2.45 -6.83
CA LEU A 368 14.96 1.21 -6.72
C LEU A 368 15.51 0.76 -8.08
N TYR A 369 14.68 0.76 -9.13
CA TYR A 369 15.08 0.33 -10.47
C TYR A 369 15.84 1.43 -11.24
N ARG A 370 15.36 2.67 -11.17
CA ARG A 370 15.97 3.80 -11.88
C ARG A 370 17.39 4.09 -11.42
N GLN A 371 17.63 4.12 -10.11
CA GLN A 371 18.96 4.41 -9.56
C GLN A 371 19.95 3.28 -9.83
N ASN A 372 19.47 2.06 -9.88
CA ASN A 372 20.26 0.86 -10.10
C ASN A 372 20.39 0.44 -11.57
N LEU A 373 19.77 1.18 -12.50
CA LEU A 373 19.79 0.83 -13.93
C LEU A 373 21.20 0.53 -14.49
N PRO A 374 22.27 1.31 -14.17
CA PRO A 374 23.63 0.98 -14.64
C PRO A 374 24.13 -0.37 -14.10
N ASN A 375 23.80 -0.73 -12.87
CA ASN A 375 24.21 -2.00 -12.28
C ASN A 375 23.42 -3.18 -12.87
N ILE A 376 22.11 -3.00 -13.13
CA ILE A 376 21.28 -4.01 -13.80
C ILE A 376 21.78 -4.26 -15.23
N LEU A 377 22.12 -3.21 -16.00
CA LEU A 377 22.74 -3.32 -17.32
C LEU A 377 24.05 -4.11 -17.27
N ALA A 378 24.93 -3.78 -16.33
CA ALA A 378 26.20 -4.47 -16.15
C ALA A 378 26.01 -5.94 -15.76
N TRP A 379 25.05 -6.23 -14.87
CA TRP A 379 24.70 -7.59 -14.46
C TRP A 379 24.17 -8.41 -15.64
N THR A 380 23.19 -7.86 -16.39
CA THR A 380 22.64 -8.50 -17.59
C THR A 380 23.73 -8.82 -18.61
N LYS A 381 24.59 -7.84 -18.91
CA LYS A 381 25.68 -8.04 -19.85
C LYS A 381 26.64 -9.15 -19.40
N LEU A 382 26.94 -9.23 -18.10
CA LEU A 382 27.86 -10.23 -17.56
C LEU A 382 27.24 -11.64 -17.55
N HIS A 383 26.01 -11.77 -17.08
CA HIS A 383 25.39 -13.06 -16.78
C HIS A 383 24.41 -13.57 -17.84
N MET A 384 23.97 -12.71 -18.81
CA MET A 384 23.02 -13.08 -19.85
C MET A 384 23.68 -13.11 -21.24
N ALA A 385 24.91 -13.68 -21.31
CA ALA A 385 25.65 -13.88 -22.55
C ALA A 385 25.89 -12.60 -23.39
N GLY A 386 26.10 -11.46 -22.73
CA GLY A 386 26.38 -10.19 -23.39
C GLY A 386 25.17 -9.52 -24.04
N ARG A 387 23.96 -9.98 -23.81
CA ARG A 387 22.74 -9.43 -24.40
C ARG A 387 22.57 -7.94 -24.05
N PRO A 388 22.03 -7.14 -24.98
CA PRO A 388 21.67 -5.75 -24.71
C PRO A 388 20.41 -5.66 -23.81
N GLY A 389 20.20 -4.48 -23.23
CA GLY A 389 19.04 -4.21 -22.37
C GLY A 389 19.22 -4.75 -20.96
N ILE A 390 18.11 -4.83 -20.24
CA ILE A 390 18.07 -5.27 -18.84
C ILE A 390 17.22 -6.52 -18.65
N CYS A 391 17.80 -7.56 -18.05
CA CYS A 391 17.09 -8.55 -17.28
C CYS A 391 17.05 -8.05 -15.84
N VAL A 392 15.88 -7.62 -15.37
CA VAL A 392 15.70 -7.24 -13.97
C VAL A 392 15.54 -8.50 -13.15
N PRO A 393 16.44 -8.78 -12.19
CA PRO A 393 16.26 -9.93 -11.33
C PRO A 393 14.93 -9.84 -10.55
N GLU A 394 14.17 -10.90 -10.54
CA GLU A 394 12.95 -10.94 -9.74
C GLU A 394 13.27 -10.80 -8.25
N THR A 395 14.30 -11.52 -7.80
CA THR A 395 14.94 -11.27 -6.49
C THR A 395 16.22 -10.49 -6.74
N MET A 396 16.17 -9.20 -6.46
CA MET A 396 17.22 -8.24 -6.77
C MET A 396 17.84 -7.67 -5.50
N ARG A 397 19.16 -7.69 -5.39
CA ARG A 397 19.83 -6.96 -4.29
C ARG A 397 19.53 -5.46 -4.36
N PHE A 398 19.57 -4.79 -3.21
CA PHE A 398 19.33 -3.34 -3.08
C PHE A 398 20.16 -2.47 -4.04
N ASN A 399 21.28 -3.00 -4.55
CA ASN A 399 22.18 -2.33 -5.48
C ASN A 399 21.95 -2.68 -6.96
N GLY A 400 20.86 -3.38 -7.28
CA GLY A 400 20.50 -3.72 -8.67
C GLY A 400 21.15 -4.97 -9.25
N ARG A 401 21.93 -5.71 -8.47
CA ARG A 401 22.55 -6.98 -8.88
C ARG A 401 21.63 -8.16 -8.53
N GLY A 402 21.83 -9.29 -9.20
CA GLY A 402 21.10 -10.51 -8.88
C GLY A 402 21.46 -11.00 -7.49
N TYR A 403 20.50 -11.60 -6.83
CA TYR A 403 20.65 -12.23 -5.53
C TYR A 403 21.11 -13.67 -5.71
N GLU A 404 22.04 -14.12 -4.86
CA GLU A 404 22.43 -15.51 -4.75
C GLU A 404 21.53 -16.19 -3.74
N ASN A 405 20.76 -17.15 -4.21
CA ASN A 405 19.80 -17.82 -3.36
C ASN A 405 20.46 -18.68 -2.28
N GLU A 406 19.85 -18.69 -1.09
CA GLU A 406 20.51 -19.11 0.13
C GLU A 406 20.71 -20.63 0.31
N THR A 407 21.64 -20.93 1.10
CA THR A 407 22.19 -21.97 1.96
C THR A 407 21.45 -23.32 2.14
N TRP A 408 20.16 -23.44 1.89
CA TRP A 408 19.45 -24.72 1.90
C TRP A 408 19.50 -25.44 0.53
N ILE A 409 20.11 -24.77 -0.44
CA ILE A 409 20.35 -25.32 -1.77
C ILE A 409 21.83 -25.62 -1.91
N THR A 410 22.14 -26.79 -2.41
CA THR A 410 23.50 -27.30 -2.53
C THR A 410 24.35 -26.58 -3.58
N GLU A 411 23.77 -25.69 -4.40
CA GLU A 411 24.46 -24.98 -5.49
C GLU A 411 23.90 -23.57 -5.66
N ALA A 412 24.80 -22.59 -5.73
CA ALA A 412 24.45 -21.20 -5.94
C ALA A 412 23.69 -20.99 -7.27
N ALA A 413 22.52 -20.39 -7.20
CA ALA A 413 21.74 -19.95 -8.37
C ALA A 413 21.58 -18.43 -8.34
N LEU A 414 22.10 -17.78 -9.37
CA LEU A 414 21.99 -16.33 -9.55
C LEU A 414 20.75 -16.00 -10.35
N ASN A 415 20.08 -14.94 -10.01
CA ASN A 415 18.93 -14.44 -10.76
C ASN A 415 19.39 -13.61 -11.98
N CYS A 416 18.65 -13.69 -13.09
CA CYS A 416 19.05 -13.18 -14.39
C CYS A 416 20.46 -13.67 -14.80
N ALA A 417 20.66 -14.99 -14.75
CA ALA A 417 21.90 -15.63 -15.15
C ALA A 417 21.60 -16.83 -16.06
N GLY A 418 21.99 -16.72 -17.32
CA GLY A 418 21.69 -17.72 -18.37
C GLY A 418 22.35 -19.08 -18.13
N ASP A 419 23.45 -19.13 -17.39
CA ASP A 419 24.21 -20.30 -17.02
C ASP A 419 23.88 -20.87 -15.64
N SER A 420 22.97 -20.23 -14.91
CA SER A 420 22.45 -20.78 -13.65
C SER A 420 21.74 -22.11 -13.88
N LYS A 421 21.84 -23.00 -12.91
CA LYS A 421 20.98 -24.19 -12.89
C LYS A 421 19.51 -23.77 -12.78
N PRO A 422 18.57 -24.62 -13.26
CA PRO A 422 17.15 -24.39 -13.04
C PRO A 422 16.86 -24.18 -11.56
N TYR A 423 16.20 -23.07 -11.22
CA TYR A 423 15.88 -22.71 -9.87
C TYR A 423 14.78 -21.63 -9.86
N TYR A 424 14.14 -21.37 -8.73
CA TYR A 424 12.97 -20.47 -8.57
C TYR A 424 13.01 -19.22 -9.47
N ASN A 425 13.92 -18.30 -9.25
CA ASN A 425 13.95 -17.03 -9.99
C ASN A 425 15.14 -16.89 -10.95
N ALA A 426 15.84 -18.01 -11.27
CA ALA A 426 17.09 -17.97 -12.06
C ALA A 426 16.90 -17.30 -13.42
N ARG A 427 15.82 -17.64 -14.13
CA ARG A 427 15.49 -17.13 -15.46
C ARG A 427 14.09 -16.55 -15.59
N THR A 428 13.62 -15.85 -14.57
CA THR A 428 12.39 -15.05 -14.66
C THR A 428 12.70 -13.78 -15.43
N ILE A 429 12.49 -13.80 -16.76
CA ILE A 429 12.91 -12.73 -17.66
C ILE A 429 11.85 -11.64 -17.87
N SER A 430 10.63 -11.86 -17.42
CA SER A 430 9.50 -10.95 -17.56
C SER A 430 9.48 -9.79 -16.56
N THR A 431 10.26 -9.87 -15.47
CA THR A 431 10.23 -8.87 -14.37
C THR A 431 10.47 -7.44 -14.85
N GLY A 432 11.44 -7.23 -15.75
CA GLY A 432 11.72 -5.89 -16.29
C GLY A 432 10.54 -5.29 -17.06
N ALA A 433 9.78 -6.14 -17.76
CA ALA A 433 8.55 -5.72 -18.44
C ALA A 433 7.45 -5.35 -17.46
N GLU A 434 7.30 -6.06 -16.36
CA GLU A 434 6.30 -5.74 -15.36
C GLU A 434 6.64 -4.43 -14.62
N VAL A 435 7.91 -4.22 -14.23
CA VAL A 435 8.34 -2.92 -13.68
C VAL A 435 8.04 -1.78 -14.67
N SER A 436 8.28 -2.02 -15.96
CA SER A 436 7.96 -1.06 -17.02
C SER A 436 6.47 -0.80 -17.15
N LEU A 437 5.65 -1.82 -16.99
CA LEU A 437 4.19 -1.71 -16.98
C LEU A 437 3.72 -0.80 -15.83
N TRP A 438 4.29 -0.92 -14.64
CA TRP A 438 3.96 -0.05 -13.51
C TRP A 438 4.39 1.40 -13.75
N VAL A 439 5.53 1.64 -14.40
CA VAL A 439 5.91 3.00 -14.87
C VAL A 439 4.86 3.53 -15.85
N TRP A 440 4.43 2.71 -16.80
CA TRP A 440 3.42 3.09 -17.78
C TRP A 440 2.07 3.38 -17.12
N GLN A 441 1.61 2.52 -16.22
CA GLN A 441 0.37 2.73 -15.46
C GLN A 441 0.41 4.01 -14.63
N GLN A 442 1.50 4.28 -13.93
CA GLN A 442 1.63 5.54 -13.19
C GLN A 442 1.58 6.77 -14.11
N TYR A 443 2.17 6.68 -15.30
CA TYR A 443 2.03 7.73 -16.29
C TYR A 443 0.58 7.90 -16.75
N LEU A 444 -0.14 6.82 -17.03
CA LEU A 444 -1.55 6.89 -17.41
C LEU A 444 -2.40 7.52 -16.32
N PHE A 445 -2.18 7.16 -15.07
CA PHE A 445 -2.90 7.72 -13.92
C PHE A 445 -2.59 9.20 -13.68
N THR A 446 -1.33 9.62 -13.84
CA THR A 446 -0.91 10.99 -13.50
C THR A 446 -0.85 11.95 -14.68
N GLY A 447 -0.64 11.46 -15.89
CA GLY A 447 -0.31 12.28 -17.07
C GLY A 447 1.08 12.96 -16.99
N ASP A 448 1.92 12.59 -16.01
CA ASP A 448 3.22 13.24 -15.78
C ASP A 448 4.28 12.78 -16.81
N ARG A 449 4.43 13.58 -17.86
CA ARG A 449 5.44 13.36 -18.90
C ARG A 449 6.88 13.43 -18.38
N LYS A 450 7.13 14.16 -17.29
CA LYS A 450 8.46 14.25 -16.69
C LYS A 450 8.80 12.95 -15.99
N PHE A 451 7.87 12.39 -15.23
CA PHE A 451 8.00 11.06 -14.64
C PHE A 451 8.25 10.00 -15.72
N LEU A 452 7.44 10.00 -16.80
CA LEU A 452 7.62 9.08 -17.92
C LEU A 452 9.02 9.21 -18.55
N ALA A 453 9.47 10.43 -18.81
CA ALA A 453 10.79 10.66 -19.42
C ALA A 453 11.94 10.18 -18.52
N GLN A 454 11.81 10.36 -17.20
CA GLN A 454 12.81 9.92 -16.22
C GLN A 454 12.91 8.40 -16.12
N ASN A 455 11.80 7.67 -16.28
CA ASN A 455 11.73 6.22 -16.14
C ASN A 455 11.70 5.47 -17.48
N TYR A 456 11.54 6.15 -18.60
CA TYR A 456 11.55 5.55 -19.94
C TYR A 456 12.76 4.64 -20.23
N PRO A 457 13.98 4.93 -19.76
CA PRO A 457 15.10 4.00 -19.92
C PRO A 457 14.82 2.59 -19.39
N ILE A 458 13.99 2.42 -18.37
CA ILE A 458 13.59 1.09 -17.86
C ILE A 458 12.75 0.38 -18.92
N LEU A 459 11.76 1.06 -19.50
CA LEU A 459 10.90 0.51 -20.54
C LEU A 459 11.72 0.09 -21.76
N ARG A 460 12.58 1.01 -22.23
CA ARG A 460 13.44 0.80 -23.41
C ARG A 460 14.33 -0.41 -23.23
N GLU A 461 15.08 -0.46 -22.14
CA GLU A 461 16.07 -1.50 -21.90
C GLU A 461 15.41 -2.88 -21.64
N SER A 462 14.24 -2.90 -20.99
CA SER A 462 13.46 -4.14 -20.83
C SER A 462 12.96 -4.69 -22.17
N ALA A 463 12.45 -3.82 -23.04
CA ALA A 463 12.02 -4.25 -24.39
C ALA A 463 13.20 -4.71 -25.25
N GLN A 464 14.34 -4.03 -25.22
CA GLN A 464 15.54 -4.43 -25.94
C GLN A 464 16.05 -5.80 -25.46
N PHE A 465 16.01 -6.05 -24.17
CA PHE A 465 16.41 -7.34 -23.61
C PHE A 465 15.49 -8.47 -24.11
N LEU A 466 14.17 -8.30 -24.01
CA LEU A 466 13.21 -9.32 -24.46
C LEU A 466 13.36 -9.61 -25.96
N LEU A 467 13.51 -8.58 -26.81
CA LEU A 467 13.81 -8.77 -28.24
C LEU A 467 15.11 -9.56 -28.47
N ALA A 468 16.16 -9.27 -27.69
CA ALA A 468 17.46 -9.95 -27.85
C ALA A 468 17.48 -11.36 -27.22
N TYR A 469 16.56 -11.65 -26.31
CA TYR A 469 16.41 -12.97 -25.66
C TYR A 469 15.58 -13.92 -26.51
N ALA A 470 14.44 -13.44 -27.01
CA ALA A 470 13.55 -14.22 -27.85
C ALA A 470 14.19 -14.55 -29.19
N THR A 471 13.77 -15.67 -29.77
CA THR A 471 14.28 -16.18 -31.07
C THR A 471 13.14 -16.42 -32.04
N HIS A 472 13.37 -16.05 -33.31
CA HIS A 472 12.46 -16.44 -34.37
C HIS A 472 12.61 -17.93 -34.69
N THR A 473 11.47 -18.62 -34.72
CA THR A 473 11.41 -20.05 -35.11
C THR A 473 10.86 -20.23 -36.52
N PRO A 474 10.97 -21.44 -37.12
CA PRO A 474 10.52 -21.69 -38.48
C PRO A 474 9.03 -21.49 -38.74
N ASP A 475 8.22 -21.48 -37.70
CA ASP A 475 6.78 -21.17 -37.77
C ASP A 475 6.48 -19.66 -37.92
N GLY A 476 7.52 -18.81 -37.81
CA GLY A 476 7.43 -17.37 -37.91
C GLY A 476 7.16 -16.65 -36.58
N GLY A 477 7.04 -17.39 -35.46
CA GLY A 477 6.81 -16.87 -34.13
C GLY A 477 8.10 -16.36 -33.47
N LEU A 478 7.95 -15.47 -32.48
CA LEU A 478 9.02 -14.95 -31.63
C LEU A 478 8.90 -15.60 -30.24
N HIS A 479 9.75 -16.58 -29.94
CA HIS A 479 9.64 -17.47 -28.80
C HIS A 479 10.73 -17.29 -27.75
N THR A 480 10.45 -17.54 -26.49
CA THR A 480 11.36 -17.51 -25.35
C THR A 480 11.67 -18.91 -24.84
N PHE A 481 12.95 -19.24 -24.68
CA PHE A 481 13.44 -20.48 -24.07
C PHE A 481 14.94 -20.39 -23.77
N PRO A 482 15.46 -20.95 -22.66
CA PRO A 482 14.70 -21.38 -21.47
C PRO A 482 14.21 -20.18 -20.64
N SER A 483 13.00 -20.23 -20.11
CA SER A 483 12.50 -19.20 -19.21
C SER A 483 11.71 -19.80 -18.05
N ASN A 484 11.69 -19.09 -16.92
CA ASN A 484 10.87 -19.49 -15.78
C ASN A 484 9.50 -18.79 -15.84
N ALA A 485 8.44 -19.57 -15.66
CA ALA A 485 7.16 -19.02 -15.29
C ALA A 485 7.18 -18.73 -13.78
N HIS A 486 7.74 -17.60 -13.38
CA HIS A 486 8.09 -17.22 -12.02
C HIS A 486 8.77 -18.38 -11.26
N GLU A 487 8.34 -18.65 -10.02
CA GLU A 487 8.90 -19.72 -9.21
C GLU A 487 8.26 -21.10 -9.49
N SER A 488 7.11 -21.13 -10.18
CA SER A 488 6.33 -22.36 -10.34
C SER A 488 6.86 -23.31 -11.39
N LYS A 489 7.30 -22.84 -12.53
CA LYS A 489 7.81 -23.71 -13.61
C LYS A 489 9.12 -23.22 -14.13
N TRP A 490 10.11 -24.09 -14.15
CA TRP A 490 11.48 -23.74 -14.49
C TRP A 490 11.86 -24.20 -15.90
N ASP A 491 12.61 -23.36 -16.60
CA ASP A 491 13.17 -23.66 -17.93
C ASP A 491 12.14 -24.19 -18.93
N VAL A 492 11.01 -23.50 -19.03
CA VAL A 492 9.93 -23.85 -19.97
C VAL A 492 9.94 -22.98 -21.21
N HIS A 493 9.23 -23.44 -22.26
CA HIS A 493 8.98 -22.66 -23.47
C HIS A 493 7.80 -21.73 -23.26
N ASP A 494 7.98 -20.48 -23.67
CA ASP A 494 6.93 -19.46 -23.75
C ASP A 494 6.02 -19.44 -22.51
N PRO A 495 6.56 -19.13 -21.33
CA PRO A 495 5.71 -18.94 -20.16
C PRO A 495 4.65 -17.87 -20.43
N THR A 496 3.46 -18.07 -19.89
CA THR A 496 2.36 -17.08 -19.97
C THR A 496 2.79 -15.71 -19.47
N THR A 497 3.71 -15.65 -18.51
CA THR A 497 4.32 -14.43 -18.00
C THR A 497 5.11 -13.68 -19.06
N ASP A 498 5.96 -14.37 -19.84
CA ASP A 498 6.75 -13.75 -20.90
C ASP A 498 5.88 -13.26 -22.07
N ILE A 499 4.93 -14.11 -22.50
CA ILE A 499 3.98 -13.74 -23.55
C ILE A 499 3.20 -12.50 -23.13
N SER A 500 2.64 -12.51 -21.90
CA SER A 500 1.88 -11.36 -21.37
C SER A 500 2.75 -10.12 -21.26
N ALA A 501 4.00 -10.28 -20.80
CA ALA A 501 4.97 -9.20 -20.70
C ALA A 501 5.23 -8.53 -22.05
N MET A 502 5.48 -9.31 -23.12
CA MET A 502 5.70 -8.76 -24.46
C MET A 502 4.46 -8.09 -25.04
N HIS A 503 3.29 -8.70 -24.87
CA HIS A 503 2.02 -8.11 -25.32
C HIS A 503 1.65 -6.81 -24.59
N ALA A 504 2.04 -6.64 -23.33
CA ALA A 504 1.80 -5.42 -22.56
C ALA A 504 2.89 -4.36 -22.79
N LEU A 505 4.16 -4.75 -22.75
CA LEU A 505 5.30 -3.83 -22.82
C LEU A 505 5.48 -3.21 -24.20
N PHE A 506 5.42 -4.00 -25.27
CA PHE A 506 5.76 -3.49 -26.60
C PHE A 506 4.85 -2.33 -27.04
N PRO A 507 3.51 -2.41 -26.89
CA PRO A 507 2.64 -1.26 -27.14
C PRO A 507 2.95 -0.06 -26.24
N ALA A 508 3.22 -0.28 -24.96
CA ALA A 508 3.54 0.79 -24.01
C ALA A 508 4.83 1.54 -24.41
N VAL A 509 5.89 0.82 -24.84
CA VAL A 509 7.12 1.45 -25.33
C VAL A 509 6.88 2.25 -26.61
N ILE A 510 6.12 1.70 -27.56
CA ILE A 510 5.77 2.40 -28.82
C ILE A 510 5.05 3.72 -28.52
N GLU A 511 4.09 3.68 -27.62
CA GLU A 511 3.32 4.87 -27.23
C GLU A 511 4.17 5.87 -26.45
N ALA A 512 4.93 5.41 -25.45
CA ALA A 512 5.86 6.24 -24.69
C ALA A 512 6.90 6.92 -25.57
N ALA A 513 7.50 6.19 -26.51
CA ALA A 513 8.43 6.73 -27.49
C ALA A 513 7.79 7.82 -28.38
N THR A 514 6.53 7.61 -28.77
CA THR A 514 5.75 8.57 -29.56
C THR A 514 5.47 9.85 -28.74
N ILE A 515 5.03 9.72 -27.48
CA ILE A 515 4.75 10.83 -26.57
C ILE A 515 6.01 11.64 -26.31
N LEU A 516 7.13 10.96 -26.06
CA LEU A 516 8.42 11.57 -25.75
C LEU A 516 9.19 12.04 -26.99
N LYS A 517 8.79 11.56 -28.18
CA LYS A 517 9.45 11.82 -29.48
C LYS A 517 10.90 11.33 -29.53
N ILE A 518 11.13 10.10 -29.05
CA ILE A 518 12.43 9.44 -28.97
C ILE A 518 12.35 8.02 -29.54
N ASP A 519 13.47 7.40 -29.81
CA ASP A 519 13.63 5.99 -30.22
C ASP A 519 12.66 5.48 -31.33
N PRO A 520 12.47 6.22 -32.45
CA PRO A 520 11.53 5.80 -33.50
C PRO A 520 11.93 4.48 -34.18
N GLY A 521 13.23 4.14 -34.17
CA GLY A 521 13.74 2.86 -34.70
C GLY A 521 13.26 1.67 -33.86
N LEU A 522 13.40 1.75 -32.55
CA LEU A 522 12.90 0.73 -31.62
C LEU A 522 11.36 0.60 -31.69
N ALA A 523 10.64 1.72 -31.74
CA ALA A 523 9.19 1.70 -31.88
C ALA A 523 8.73 0.99 -33.17
N ALA A 524 9.44 1.19 -34.30
CA ALA A 524 9.16 0.52 -35.57
C ALA A 524 9.45 -0.99 -35.50
N GLU A 525 10.55 -1.38 -34.86
CA GLU A 525 10.92 -2.78 -34.64
C GLU A 525 9.89 -3.50 -33.77
N LEU A 526 9.55 -2.93 -32.60
CA LEU A 526 8.53 -3.48 -31.70
C LEU A 526 7.17 -3.63 -32.39
N LYS A 527 6.78 -2.64 -33.20
CA LYS A 527 5.53 -2.71 -33.98
C LYS A 527 5.54 -3.85 -34.99
N LYS A 528 6.67 -4.17 -35.59
CA LYS A 528 6.84 -5.30 -36.49
C LYS A 528 6.73 -6.62 -35.70
N GLU A 529 7.41 -6.72 -34.57
CA GLU A 529 7.49 -7.96 -33.80
C GLU A 529 6.17 -8.29 -33.05
N LEU A 530 5.28 -7.33 -32.81
CA LEU A 530 3.93 -7.60 -32.26
C LEU A 530 3.12 -8.63 -33.07
N ALA A 531 3.35 -8.71 -34.40
CA ALA A 531 2.67 -9.67 -35.25
C ALA A 531 3.23 -11.11 -35.13
N HIS A 532 4.40 -11.24 -34.52
CA HIS A 532 5.11 -12.51 -34.35
C HIS A 532 5.01 -13.07 -32.92
N LEU A 533 4.39 -12.33 -32.01
CA LEU A 533 4.22 -12.81 -30.63
C LEU A 533 3.32 -14.03 -30.57
N PRO A 534 3.69 -15.06 -29.79
CA PRO A 534 2.85 -16.23 -29.60
C PRO A 534 1.55 -15.85 -28.89
N VAL A 535 0.51 -16.63 -29.11
CA VAL A 535 -0.74 -16.53 -28.36
C VAL A 535 -0.54 -17.15 -26.97
N LEU A 536 -1.36 -16.78 -25.99
CA LEU A 536 -1.33 -17.41 -24.67
C LEU A 536 -1.50 -18.94 -24.79
N PRO A 537 -0.75 -19.77 -24.06
CA PRO A 537 -0.87 -21.23 -24.13
C PRO A 537 -2.21 -21.71 -23.56
N ARG A 538 -2.80 -22.68 -24.21
CA ARG A 538 -4.06 -23.29 -23.82
C ARG A 538 -3.89 -24.79 -23.63
N ILE A 539 -4.59 -25.33 -22.62
CA ILE A 539 -4.67 -26.77 -22.37
C ILE A 539 -6.12 -27.19 -22.09
N ASN A 540 -6.39 -28.46 -22.22
CA ASN A 540 -7.60 -29.05 -21.70
C ASN A 540 -7.34 -29.58 -20.28
N LEU A 541 -8.23 -29.27 -19.34
CA LEU A 541 -8.13 -29.76 -17.94
C LEU A 541 -8.06 -31.29 -17.82
N ALA A 542 -8.66 -32.01 -18.75
CA ALA A 542 -8.64 -33.47 -18.77
C ALA A 542 -7.37 -34.06 -19.42
N SER A 543 -6.57 -33.26 -20.10
CA SER A 543 -5.37 -33.70 -20.82
C SER A 543 -4.40 -32.53 -20.97
N PRO A 544 -3.13 -32.66 -20.60
CA PRO A 544 -2.14 -31.59 -20.67
C PRO A 544 -1.65 -31.30 -22.11
N ASN A 545 -2.42 -31.64 -23.13
CA ASN A 545 -2.05 -31.33 -24.51
C ASN A 545 -2.26 -29.84 -24.78
N VAL A 546 -1.28 -29.21 -25.41
CA VAL A 546 -1.37 -27.83 -25.90
C VAL A 546 -2.45 -27.75 -26.97
N LEU A 547 -3.36 -26.78 -26.82
CA LEU A 547 -4.48 -26.53 -27.72
C LEU A 547 -4.25 -25.24 -28.49
N THR A 548 -5.03 -25.05 -29.54
CA THR A 548 -5.06 -23.81 -30.34
C THR A 548 -6.24 -22.91 -29.93
N VAL A 549 -6.26 -21.67 -30.44
CA VAL A 549 -7.36 -20.72 -30.25
C VAL A 549 -8.73 -21.26 -30.73
N ALA A 550 -8.75 -22.21 -31.66
CA ALA A 550 -9.99 -22.87 -32.12
C ALA A 550 -10.70 -23.66 -31.00
N ASN A 551 -10.02 -23.92 -29.89
CA ASN A 551 -10.56 -24.63 -28.73
C ASN A 551 -11.09 -23.69 -27.62
N ASP A 552 -11.02 -22.37 -27.81
CA ASP A 552 -11.38 -21.40 -26.76
C ASP A 552 -12.83 -21.53 -26.27
N ASP A 553 -13.74 -21.98 -27.11
CA ASP A 553 -15.15 -22.22 -26.73
C ASP A 553 -15.39 -23.57 -26.03
N SER A 554 -14.40 -24.45 -25.98
CA SER A 554 -14.55 -25.75 -25.32
C SER A 554 -14.55 -25.61 -23.79
N ALA A 555 -15.49 -26.25 -23.13
CA ALA A 555 -15.72 -26.11 -21.68
C ALA A 555 -14.52 -26.48 -20.80
N GLY A 556 -13.64 -27.40 -21.27
CA GLY A 556 -12.45 -27.81 -20.53
C GLY A 556 -11.18 -27.00 -20.88
N THR A 557 -11.26 -26.01 -21.76
CA THR A 557 -10.09 -25.23 -22.19
C THR A 557 -9.82 -24.10 -21.19
N VAL A 558 -8.55 -24.03 -20.73
CA VAL A 558 -8.03 -22.98 -19.81
C VAL A 558 -6.68 -22.45 -20.31
N ILE A 559 -6.28 -21.30 -19.80
CA ILE A 559 -4.93 -20.76 -20.03
C ILE A 559 -3.93 -21.53 -19.17
N ALA A 560 -2.88 -22.04 -19.79
CA ALA A 560 -1.80 -22.76 -19.13
C ALA A 560 -0.71 -21.81 -18.61
N ALA A 561 0.18 -22.31 -17.77
CA ALA A 561 1.33 -21.54 -17.28
C ALA A 561 2.43 -21.36 -18.34
N SER A 562 2.54 -22.28 -19.30
CA SER A 562 3.53 -22.28 -20.37
C SER A 562 3.13 -23.22 -21.52
N TYR A 563 3.92 -23.25 -22.59
CA TYR A 563 3.77 -24.26 -23.66
C TYR A 563 4.32 -25.65 -23.29
N ASP A 564 4.90 -25.78 -22.09
CA ASP A 564 5.31 -27.05 -21.48
C ASP A 564 4.40 -27.41 -20.28
N PRO A 565 3.12 -27.76 -20.52
CA PRO A 565 2.14 -27.95 -19.44
C PRO A 565 2.49 -29.11 -18.52
N ALA A 566 3.27 -30.09 -18.98
CA ALA A 566 3.72 -31.25 -18.21
C ALA A 566 4.98 -30.96 -17.35
N ALA A 567 5.58 -29.76 -17.44
CA ALA A 567 6.71 -29.39 -16.61
C ALA A 567 6.33 -29.43 -15.11
N GLU A 568 7.30 -29.84 -14.28
CA GLU A 568 7.12 -29.90 -12.83
C GLU A 568 6.71 -28.57 -12.23
N THR A 569 5.85 -28.61 -11.22
CA THR A 569 5.40 -27.40 -10.48
C THR A 569 6.14 -27.33 -9.15
N HIS A 570 6.83 -26.22 -8.92
CA HIS A 570 7.70 -26.02 -7.75
C HIS A 570 7.13 -25.04 -6.71
N ASN A 571 6.17 -24.18 -7.09
CA ASN A 571 5.53 -23.24 -6.19
C ASN A 571 4.02 -23.08 -6.48
N SER A 572 3.31 -22.44 -5.55
CA SER A 572 1.86 -22.28 -5.52
C SER A 572 1.40 -20.98 -6.14
N GLU A 573 1.51 -20.85 -7.48
CA GLU A 573 1.14 -19.63 -8.23
C GLU A 573 0.09 -19.95 -9.31
N ASN A 574 -0.81 -18.98 -9.57
CA ASN A 574 -1.86 -19.11 -10.58
C ASN A 574 -1.49 -18.41 -11.89
N LEU A 575 -0.39 -18.82 -12.50
CA LEU A 575 0.26 -18.11 -13.64
C LEU A 575 -0.63 -17.94 -14.87
N GLY A 576 -1.60 -18.84 -15.10
CA GLY A 576 -2.59 -18.67 -16.19
C GLY A 576 -3.50 -17.44 -16.01
N LEU A 577 -3.44 -16.77 -14.86
CA LEU A 577 -4.21 -15.56 -14.56
C LEU A 577 -3.38 -14.27 -14.59
N GLU A 578 -2.07 -14.35 -14.84
CA GLU A 578 -1.21 -13.18 -15.04
C GLU A 578 -1.68 -12.25 -16.18
N PRO A 579 -2.25 -12.76 -17.30
CA PRO A 579 -2.85 -11.90 -18.31
C PRO A 579 -4.03 -11.05 -17.81
N VAL A 580 -4.71 -11.46 -16.74
CA VAL A 580 -5.80 -10.71 -16.10
C VAL A 580 -5.23 -9.63 -15.20
N TRP A 581 -4.34 -10.01 -14.30
CA TRP A 581 -3.59 -9.12 -13.43
C TRP A 581 -2.22 -9.74 -13.15
N PRO A 582 -1.10 -9.02 -13.28
CA PRO A 582 -0.99 -7.55 -13.42
C PRO A 582 -1.07 -7.01 -14.86
N TYR A 583 -0.92 -7.86 -15.89
CA TYR A 583 -0.72 -7.38 -17.26
C TYR A 583 -1.94 -6.72 -17.90
N GLY A 584 -3.15 -6.90 -17.36
CA GLY A 584 -4.36 -6.20 -17.81
C GLY A 584 -4.81 -6.50 -19.24
N LEU A 585 -4.35 -7.60 -19.84
CA LEU A 585 -4.69 -8.01 -21.19
C LEU A 585 -6.11 -8.59 -21.30
N ILE A 586 -6.66 -9.06 -20.20
CA ILE A 586 -7.98 -9.68 -20.10
C ILE A 586 -8.75 -9.02 -18.95
N GLY A 587 -10.01 -8.68 -19.21
CA GLY A 587 -10.93 -8.12 -18.22
C GLY A 587 -12.32 -8.72 -18.32
N ASP A 588 -13.34 -7.97 -17.88
CA ASP A 588 -14.73 -8.40 -17.79
C ASP A 588 -15.48 -8.39 -19.14
N GLY A 589 -14.79 -8.52 -20.23
CA GLY A 589 -15.31 -8.56 -21.58
C GLY A 589 -14.23 -8.90 -22.60
N GLY A 590 -14.62 -8.99 -23.86
CA GLY A 590 -13.71 -9.33 -24.96
C GLY A 590 -13.56 -10.84 -25.20
N PRO A 591 -12.76 -11.21 -26.21
CA PRO A 591 -12.75 -12.58 -26.71
C PRO A 591 -12.15 -13.61 -25.75
N LEU A 592 -11.25 -13.19 -24.85
CA LEU A 592 -10.57 -14.07 -23.89
C LEU A 592 -11.28 -14.14 -22.53
N HIS A 593 -12.35 -13.38 -22.28
CA HIS A 593 -13.03 -13.36 -21.00
C HIS A 593 -13.52 -14.76 -20.58
N ALA A 594 -14.20 -15.48 -21.47
CA ALA A 594 -14.77 -16.80 -21.13
C ALA A 594 -13.70 -17.84 -20.74
N ILE A 595 -12.55 -17.87 -21.42
CA ILE A 595 -11.45 -18.78 -21.07
C ILE A 595 -10.78 -18.36 -19.78
N ALA A 596 -10.62 -17.05 -19.51
CA ALA A 596 -10.05 -16.53 -18.27
C ALA A 596 -10.93 -16.85 -17.06
N VAL A 597 -12.28 -16.75 -17.21
CA VAL A 597 -13.22 -17.17 -16.17
C VAL A 597 -13.06 -18.67 -15.87
N ARG A 598 -12.97 -19.52 -16.89
CA ARG A 598 -12.72 -20.97 -16.69
C ARG A 598 -11.38 -21.21 -16.01
N THR A 599 -10.32 -20.49 -16.41
CA THR A 599 -9.00 -20.57 -15.78
C THR A 599 -9.08 -20.19 -14.31
N PHE A 600 -9.78 -19.10 -13.97
CA PHE A 600 -9.99 -18.67 -12.59
C PHE A 600 -10.71 -19.75 -11.77
N MET A 601 -11.81 -20.31 -12.29
CA MET A 601 -12.58 -21.34 -11.60
C MET A 601 -11.79 -22.63 -11.39
N ALA A 602 -10.90 -22.97 -12.33
CA ALA A 602 -10.09 -24.18 -12.33
C ALA A 602 -8.70 -24.00 -11.71
N ARG A 603 -8.33 -22.79 -11.25
CA ARG A 603 -7.00 -22.52 -10.72
C ARG A 603 -6.61 -23.49 -9.61
N PRO A 604 -5.36 -24.01 -9.60
CA PRO A 604 -4.94 -25.02 -8.63
C PRO A 604 -4.81 -24.44 -7.21
N ASN A 605 -4.42 -23.18 -7.07
CA ASN A 605 -4.17 -22.54 -5.78
C ASN A 605 -5.30 -21.56 -5.50
N LYS A 606 -6.19 -21.91 -4.57
CA LYS A 606 -7.35 -21.09 -4.19
C LYS A 606 -7.09 -20.52 -2.80
N ASN A 607 -7.38 -19.30 -2.57
CA ASN A 607 -7.51 -18.54 -1.30
C ASN A 607 -6.73 -19.01 -0.06
N ASP A 608 -6.28 -20.23 -0.02
CA ASP A 608 -5.61 -20.91 1.11
C ASP A 608 -4.09 -20.95 0.96
N ASN A 609 -3.56 -20.49 -0.16
CA ASN A 609 -2.13 -20.34 -0.42
C ASN A 609 -1.70 -18.87 -0.33
N ASP A 610 -0.41 -18.67 -0.16
CA ASP A 610 0.24 -17.37 -0.08
C ASP A 610 0.19 -16.66 -1.46
N TRP A 611 0.54 -15.39 -1.52
CA TRP A 611 0.68 -14.60 -2.75
C TRP A 611 -0.54 -14.62 -3.70
N SER A 612 -1.72 -14.68 -3.18
CA SER A 612 -2.91 -14.79 -4.01
C SER A 612 -3.45 -13.42 -4.42
N ALA A 613 -3.39 -13.11 -5.72
CA ALA A 613 -4.10 -11.98 -6.31
C ALA A 613 -5.56 -12.31 -6.67
N ASP A 614 -6.09 -13.44 -6.20
CA ASP A 614 -7.44 -13.95 -6.50
C ASP A 614 -8.54 -12.88 -6.42
N PRO A 615 -8.65 -12.05 -5.38
CA PRO A 615 -9.73 -11.07 -5.32
C PRO A 615 -9.60 -9.94 -6.37
N VAL A 616 -8.38 -9.54 -6.71
CA VAL A 616 -8.15 -8.55 -7.78
C VAL A 616 -8.51 -9.15 -9.14
N GLN A 617 -8.09 -10.38 -9.41
CA GLN A 617 -8.39 -11.10 -10.64
C GLN A 617 -9.90 -11.37 -10.79
N ALA A 618 -10.57 -11.77 -9.70
CA ALA A 618 -12.03 -11.94 -9.69
C ALA A 618 -12.75 -10.63 -9.97
N ALA A 619 -12.32 -9.52 -9.33
CA ALA A 619 -12.88 -8.20 -9.57
C ALA A 619 -12.70 -7.77 -11.04
N ARG A 620 -11.51 -7.97 -11.60
CA ARG A 620 -11.19 -7.66 -12.99
C ARG A 620 -12.05 -8.44 -14.00
N LEU A 621 -12.37 -9.67 -13.68
CA LEU A 621 -13.23 -10.54 -14.48
C LEU A 621 -14.74 -10.31 -14.24
N GLY A 622 -15.15 -9.43 -13.33
CA GLY A 622 -16.56 -9.17 -12.99
C GLY A 622 -17.19 -10.27 -12.13
N LEU A 623 -16.41 -11.09 -11.45
CA LEU A 623 -16.85 -12.24 -10.65
C LEU A 623 -17.15 -11.82 -9.20
N THR A 624 -18.31 -11.19 -8.98
CA THR A 624 -18.69 -10.60 -7.68
C THR A 624 -18.65 -11.59 -6.51
N ALA A 625 -19.14 -12.82 -6.68
CA ALA A 625 -19.19 -13.81 -5.62
C ALA A 625 -17.79 -14.29 -5.24
N GLU A 626 -16.96 -14.54 -6.23
CA GLU A 626 -15.56 -14.97 -6.09
C GLU A 626 -14.70 -13.85 -5.51
N PHE A 627 -14.90 -12.59 -5.93
CA PHE A 627 -14.27 -11.42 -5.32
C PHE A 627 -14.55 -11.38 -3.82
N LYS A 628 -15.84 -11.41 -3.42
CA LYS A 628 -16.21 -11.33 -2.02
C LYS A 628 -15.66 -12.51 -1.21
N SER A 629 -15.81 -13.74 -1.72
CA SER A 629 -15.40 -14.94 -1.00
C SER A 629 -13.88 -15.05 -0.86
N SER A 630 -13.11 -14.76 -1.91
CA SER A 630 -11.65 -14.80 -1.84
C SER A 630 -11.08 -13.71 -0.93
N LEU A 631 -11.64 -12.50 -0.99
CA LEU A 631 -11.20 -11.39 -0.13
C LEU A 631 -11.41 -11.70 1.35
N LEU A 632 -12.57 -12.25 1.72
CA LEU A 632 -12.86 -12.66 3.11
C LEU A 632 -11.99 -13.84 3.55
N ALA A 633 -11.78 -14.83 2.70
CA ALA A 633 -10.95 -15.99 3.03
C ALA A 633 -9.48 -15.61 3.27
N LEU A 634 -8.91 -14.74 2.42
CA LEU A 634 -7.54 -14.25 2.59
C LEU A 634 -7.40 -13.37 3.83
N THR A 635 -8.40 -12.53 4.14
CA THR A 635 -8.42 -11.74 5.37
C THR A 635 -8.44 -12.65 6.59
N GLU A 636 -9.31 -13.65 6.63
CA GLU A 636 -9.38 -14.64 7.72
C GLU A 636 -8.06 -15.41 7.86
N ARG A 637 -7.35 -15.68 6.76
CA ARG A 637 -6.09 -16.40 6.80
C ARG A 637 -4.94 -15.55 7.33
N TYR A 638 -4.74 -14.35 6.80
CA TYR A 638 -3.50 -13.58 6.96
C TYR A 638 -3.57 -12.44 7.98
N GLN A 639 -4.72 -11.79 8.19
CA GLN A 639 -4.81 -10.68 9.13
C GLN A 639 -4.86 -11.23 10.57
N THR A 640 -3.68 -11.44 11.15
CA THR A 640 -3.54 -12.10 12.48
C THR A 640 -3.11 -11.14 13.58
N TYR A 641 -2.57 -9.97 13.24
CA TYR A 641 -2.11 -9.00 14.23
C TYR A 641 -3.19 -7.99 14.61
N PRO A 642 -3.27 -7.63 15.90
CA PRO A 642 -4.26 -6.65 16.38
C PRO A 642 -4.03 -5.24 15.82
N SER A 643 -2.88 -4.93 15.25
CA SER A 643 -2.63 -3.70 14.50
C SER A 643 -3.42 -3.60 13.18
N GLY A 644 -4.09 -4.69 12.74
CA GLY A 644 -4.71 -4.78 11.43
C GLY A 644 -3.77 -5.33 10.36
N LEU A 645 -2.48 -5.47 10.65
CA LEU A 645 -1.52 -6.04 9.70
C LEU A 645 -1.67 -7.55 9.58
N ALA A 646 -1.33 -8.06 8.40
CA ALA A 646 -1.24 -9.48 8.14
C ALA A 646 0.05 -10.08 8.70
N SER A 647 0.10 -11.40 8.84
CA SER A 647 1.34 -12.14 9.08
C SER A 647 1.56 -13.19 8.02
N PHE A 648 2.81 -13.38 7.67
CA PHE A 648 3.27 -14.51 6.89
C PHE A 648 4.11 -15.42 7.76
N MET A 649 3.84 -16.73 7.71
CA MET A 649 4.54 -17.73 8.53
C MET A 649 4.59 -17.44 10.04
N GLY A 650 3.71 -16.56 10.55
CA GLY A 650 3.41 -16.39 11.97
C GLY A 650 4.33 -15.51 12.79
N SER A 651 5.34 -14.83 12.23
CA SER A 651 6.30 -14.07 13.02
C SER A 651 6.62 -12.65 12.53
N GLU A 652 6.25 -12.29 11.29
CA GLU A 652 6.60 -11.00 10.69
C GLU A 652 5.37 -10.31 10.14
N PHE A 653 5.36 -8.98 10.15
CA PHE A 653 4.34 -8.21 9.47
C PHE A 653 4.43 -8.40 7.95
N TYR A 654 3.29 -8.63 7.34
CA TYR A 654 3.16 -8.97 5.93
C TYR A 654 2.26 -7.94 5.24
N VAL A 655 2.85 -7.05 4.46
CA VAL A 655 2.15 -5.92 3.86
C VAL A 655 1.59 -6.24 2.47
N GLU A 656 2.09 -7.28 1.79
CA GLU A 656 1.61 -7.69 0.47
C GLU A 656 0.11 -7.94 0.45
N GLN A 657 -0.41 -8.69 1.42
CA GLN A 657 -1.84 -9.02 1.48
C GLN A 657 -2.71 -7.78 1.71
N ALA A 658 -2.20 -6.77 2.42
CA ALA A 658 -2.89 -5.50 2.61
C ALA A 658 -3.02 -4.75 1.28
N GLY A 659 -1.96 -4.73 0.45
CA GLY A 659 -2.00 -4.18 -0.91
C GLY A 659 -2.99 -4.90 -1.82
N VAL A 660 -3.02 -6.24 -1.79
CA VAL A 660 -4.02 -7.04 -2.53
C VAL A 660 -5.45 -6.66 -2.13
N LEU A 661 -5.72 -6.54 -0.83
CA LEU A 661 -7.03 -6.15 -0.30
C LEU A 661 -7.44 -4.75 -0.78
N ALA A 662 -6.53 -3.79 -0.66
CA ALA A 662 -6.79 -2.41 -1.05
C ALA A 662 -7.07 -2.27 -2.56
N ASP A 663 -6.26 -2.92 -3.41
CA ASP A 663 -6.46 -2.94 -4.86
C ASP A 663 -7.75 -3.64 -5.25
N ALA A 664 -8.07 -4.77 -4.62
CA ALA A 664 -9.29 -5.53 -4.89
C ALA A 664 -10.56 -4.72 -4.61
N LEU A 665 -10.63 -4.01 -3.48
CA LEU A 665 -11.75 -3.14 -3.14
C LEU A 665 -11.92 -2.01 -4.17
N GLN A 666 -10.83 -1.39 -4.59
CA GLN A 666 -10.81 -0.34 -5.60
C GLN A 666 -11.27 -0.87 -6.96
N THR A 667 -10.68 -1.97 -7.40
CA THR A 667 -10.97 -2.62 -8.70
C THR A 667 -12.41 -3.15 -8.78
N ALA A 668 -12.98 -3.62 -7.68
CA ALA A 668 -14.39 -4.04 -7.64
C ALA A 668 -15.37 -2.87 -7.75
N LEU A 669 -14.98 -1.67 -7.26
CA LEU A 669 -15.79 -0.46 -7.35
C LEU A 669 -15.64 0.26 -8.69
N VAL A 670 -14.40 0.43 -9.16
CA VAL A 670 -14.11 1.16 -10.40
C VAL A 670 -12.93 0.51 -11.12
N GLN A 671 -13.10 0.30 -12.41
CA GLN A 671 -12.01 -0.11 -13.30
C GLN A 671 -11.87 0.90 -14.42
N ASP A 672 -10.62 1.31 -14.66
CA ASP A 672 -10.25 2.15 -15.80
C ASP A 672 -9.08 1.47 -16.53
N TYR A 673 -9.39 0.77 -17.58
CA TYR A 673 -8.42 0.14 -18.48
C TYR A 673 -9.02 0.03 -19.89
N ASP A 674 -8.18 -0.15 -20.90
CA ASP A 674 -8.54 -0.16 -22.32
C ASP A 674 -9.36 1.08 -22.77
N GLY A 675 -9.18 2.22 -22.06
CA GLY A 675 -9.89 3.47 -22.33
C GLY A 675 -11.39 3.40 -22.00
N LEU A 676 -11.80 2.56 -21.05
CA LEU A 676 -13.19 2.41 -20.64
C LEU A 676 -13.34 2.33 -19.11
N VAL A 677 -14.00 3.32 -18.55
CA VAL A 677 -14.34 3.35 -17.12
C VAL A 677 -15.58 2.46 -16.87
N ARG A 678 -15.46 1.57 -15.90
CA ARG A 678 -16.50 0.64 -15.45
C ARG A 678 -16.86 0.92 -14.00
N ILE A 679 -18.13 1.02 -13.72
CA ILE A 679 -18.65 1.36 -12.40
C ILE A 679 -19.26 0.13 -11.74
N ALA A 680 -18.81 -0.18 -10.54
CA ALA A 680 -19.24 -1.31 -9.71
C ALA A 680 -19.25 -2.67 -10.45
N PRO A 681 -18.20 -3.00 -11.27
CA PRO A 681 -18.25 -4.19 -12.14
C PRO A 681 -18.30 -5.50 -11.34
N ALA A 682 -17.79 -5.52 -10.09
CA ALA A 682 -17.75 -6.70 -9.24
C ALA A 682 -18.19 -6.43 -7.79
N TRP A 683 -18.93 -5.34 -7.55
CA TRP A 683 -19.30 -4.95 -6.18
C TRP A 683 -20.48 -5.77 -5.64
N PRO A 684 -20.40 -6.33 -4.43
CA PRO A 684 -21.49 -7.07 -3.80
C PRO A 684 -22.72 -6.18 -3.53
N LYS A 685 -23.90 -6.64 -3.87
CA LYS A 685 -25.16 -5.87 -3.69
C LYS A 685 -25.52 -5.63 -2.22
N ASP A 686 -25.04 -6.47 -1.32
CA ASP A 686 -25.26 -6.39 0.12
C ASP A 686 -24.22 -5.52 0.85
N TRP A 687 -23.30 -4.87 0.10
CA TRP A 687 -22.34 -3.91 0.62
C TRP A 687 -22.68 -2.50 0.14
N ASP A 688 -22.95 -1.61 1.07
CA ASP A 688 -23.09 -0.19 0.79
C ASP A 688 -21.70 0.45 0.73
N ALA A 689 -21.54 1.46 -0.11
CA ALA A 689 -20.27 2.18 -0.25
C ALA A 689 -20.49 3.67 -0.46
N ASP A 690 -19.67 4.49 0.17
CA ASP A 690 -19.35 5.86 -0.21
C ASP A 690 -17.85 5.87 -0.49
N ALA A 691 -17.45 6.09 -1.73
CA ALA A 691 -16.06 5.90 -2.12
C ALA A 691 -15.58 6.90 -3.18
N THR A 692 -14.30 7.21 -3.13
CA THR A 692 -13.56 7.86 -4.20
C THR A 692 -12.46 6.92 -4.66
N VAL A 693 -12.37 6.66 -5.97
CA VAL A 693 -11.34 5.85 -6.61
C VAL A 693 -10.68 6.67 -7.71
N ALA A 694 -9.35 6.69 -7.74
CA ALA A 694 -8.60 7.34 -8.81
C ALA A 694 -8.71 6.55 -10.12
N ILE A 695 -8.73 7.27 -11.23
CA ILE A 695 -8.72 6.78 -12.59
C ILE A 695 -7.62 7.47 -13.40
N GLU A 696 -7.37 7.02 -14.62
CA GLU A 696 -6.36 7.57 -15.51
C GLU A 696 -6.47 9.09 -15.68
N HIS A 697 -5.39 9.73 -16.06
CA HIS A 697 -5.28 11.18 -16.32
C HIS A 697 -5.61 12.07 -15.12
N ASN A 698 -5.21 11.63 -13.91
CA ASN A 698 -5.49 12.34 -12.67
C ASN A 698 -7.00 12.57 -12.41
N GLY A 699 -7.82 11.67 -12.94
CA GLY A 699 -9.26 11.68 -12.75
C GLY A 699 -9.68 10.95 -11.47
N ARG A 700 -10.94 11.12 -11.07
CA ARG A 700 -11.54 10.42 -9.93
C ARG A 700 -12.98 10.07 -10.22
N VAL A 701 -13.39 8.92 -9.71
CA VAL A 701 -14.81 8.53 -9.64
C VAL A 701 -15.27 8.63 -8.19
N ASN A 702 -16.32 9.39 -7.95
CA ASN A 702 -16.98 9.54 -6.66
C ASN A 702 -18.32 8.79 -6.71
N LEU A 703 -18.50 7.83 -5.82
CA LEU A 703 -19.56 6.82 -5.93
C LEU A 703 -20.27 6.62 -4.60
N GLN A 704 -21.61 6.58 -4.65
CA GLN A 704 -22.45 6.16 -3.52
C GLN A 704 -23.33 5.00 -3.96
N LEU A 705 -23.20 3.85 -3.28
CA LEU A 705 -23.95 2.63 -3.54
C LEU A 705 -24.81 2.27 -2.32
N ARG A 706 -26.07 1.89 -2.55
CA ARG A 706 -26.97 1.39 -1.50
C ARG A 706 -27.73 0.18 -2.03
N LYS A 707 -27.58 -0.96 -1.39
CA LYS A 707 -28.26 -2.22 -1.74
C LYS A 707 -28.09 -2.61 -3.22
N GLY A 708 -26.90 -2.38 -3.74
CA GLY A 708 -26.55 -2.65 -5.14
C GLY A 708 -26.98 -1.57 -6.13
N ASP A 709 -27.69 -0.52 -5.71
CA ASP A 709 -28.06 0.59 -6.58
C ASP A 709 -27.07 1.75 -6.48
N ILE A 710 -26.75 2.33 -7.64
CA ILE A 710 -25.95 3.56 -7.70
C ILE A 710 -26.87 4.74 -7.39
N ILE A 711 -26.65 5.35 -6.21
CA ILE A 711 -27.40 6.52 -5.76
C ILE A 711 -26.79 7.80 -6.32
N THR A 712 -25.45 7.86 -6.34
CA THR A 712 -24.69 8.99 -6.85
C THR A 712 -23.50 8.49 -7.64
N LEU A 713 -23.22 9.12 -8.77
CA LEU A 713 -22.02 8.89 -9.56
C LEU A 713 -21.50 10.22 -10.06
N GLY A 714 -20.30 10.59 -9.61
CA GLY A 714 -19.60 11.77 -10.07
C GLY A 714 -18.24 11.42 -10.65
N ILE A 715 -17.77 12.23 -11.59
CA ILE A 715 -16.45 12.11 -12.21
C ILE A 715 -15.76 13.44 -12.13
N ASP A 716 -14.59 13.47 -11.50
CA ASP A 716 -13.63 14.57 -11.56
C ASP A 716 -12.73 14.31 -12.76
N ALA A 717 -12.71 15.22 -13.72
CA ALA A 717 -12.19 14.92 -15.04
C ALA A 717 -10.65 14.84 -15.16
N GLY A 718 -9.91 15.32 -14.18
CA GLY A 718 -8.45 15.39 -14.27
C GLY A 718 -7.97 16.10 -15.54
N SER A 719 -7.03 15.49 -16.27
CA SER A 719 -6.45 16.03 -17.50
C SER A 719 -6.88 15.28 -18.78
N ALA A 720 -7.87 14.38 -18.69
CA ALA A 720 -8.31 13.59 -19.84
C ALA A 720 -8.98 14.46 -20.93
N ASP A 721 -8.65 14.24 -22.20
CA ASP A 721 -9.33 14.86 -23.35
C ASP A 721 -10.69 14.23 -23.63
N ALA A 722 -10.86 12.96 -23.28
CA ALA A 722 -12.10 12.21 -23.42
C ALA A 722 -12.16 11.10 -22.35
N ILE A 723 -13.36 10.86 -21.83
CA ILE A 723 -13.65 9.75 -20.91
C ILE A 723 -14.76 8.92 -21.52
N ARG A 724 -14.56 7.61 -21.62
CA ARG A 724 -15.57 6.66 -22.06
C ARG A 724 -16.05 5.88 -20.84
N ILE A 725 -17.36 5.83 -20.63
CA ILE A 725 -17.98 5.20 -19.48
C ILE A 725 -18.90 4.11 -19.96
N ARG A 726 -18.73 2.88 -19.49
CA ARG A 726 -19.73 1.85 -19.69
C ARG A 726 -21.02 2.28 -18.99
N ASN A 727 -22.15 2.22 -19.73
CA ASN A 727 -23.42 2.64 -19.15
C ASN A 727 -23.68 1.91 -17.82
N PRO A 728 -23.70 2.62 -16.68
CA PRO A 728 -23.85 1.98 -15.36
C PRO A 728 -25.24 1.35 -15.13
N TRP A 729 -26.22 1.73 -15.96
CA TRP A 729 -27.58 1.21 -15.93
C TRP A 729 -27.98 0.66 -17.32
N PRO A 730 -27.58 -0.58 -17.65
CA PRO A 730 -27.80 -1.17 -18.99
C PRO A 730 -29.26 -1.07 -19.44
N GLY A 731 -29.47 -0.55 -20.65
CA GLY A 731 -30.82 -0.37 -21.23
C GLY A 731 -31.59 0.85 -20.71
N MET A 732 -31.02 1.64 -19.81
CA MET A 732 -31.62 2.90 -19.36
C MET A 732 -30.93 4.10 -20.02
N ARG A 733 -31.72 5.16 -20.22
CA ARG A 733 -31.17 6.42 -20.71
C ARG A 733 -30.41 7.14 -19.61
N VAL A 734 -29.19 7.55 -19.94
CA VAL A 734 -28.23 8.22 -19.03
C VAL A 734 -27.84 9.56 -19.63
N GLU A 735 -27.79 10.59 -18.80
CA GLU A 735 -27.26 11.90 -19.15
C GLU A 735 -26.04 12.23 -18.25
N ILE A 736 -25.20 13.14 -18.73
CA ILE A 736 -24.11 13.68 -17.93
C ILE A 736 -24.31 15.18 -17.82
N VAL A 737 -24.27 15.71 -16.62
CA VAL A 737 -24.40 17.13 -16.35
C VAL A 737 -23.12 17.68 -15.68
N ASP A 738 -22.79 18.92 -15.94
CA ASP A 738 -21.78 19.65 -15.18
C ASP A 738 -22.27 19.81 -13.73
N ALA A 739 -21.48 19.40 -12.76
CA ALA A 739 -21.88 19.30 -11.35
C ALA A 739 -22.16 20.66 -10.70
N ARG A 740 -21.55 21.74 -11.19
CA ARG A 740 -21.74 23.09 -10.68
C ARG A 740 -22.98 23.77 -11.25
N THR A 741 -23.20 23.65 -12.56
CA THR A 741 -24.25 24.37 -13.27
C THR A 741 -25.51 23.54 -13.43
N ASN A 742 -25.43 22.23 -13.26
CA ASN A 742 -26.47 21.24 -13.54
C ASN A 742 -26.95 21.25 -15.03
N HIS A 743 -26.14 21.85 -15.92
CA HIS A 743 -26.44 21.83 -17.35
C HIS A 743 -25.99 20.50 -17.98
N PRO A 744 -26.81 19.90 -18.85
CA PRO A 744 -26.42 18.71 -19.60
C PRO A 744 -25.25 19.01 -20.55
N VAL A 745 -24.17 18.22 -20.39
CA VAL A 745 -23.01 18.21 -21.30
C VAL A 745 -23.05 16.99 -22.23
N VAL A 746 -23.74 15.93 -21.81
CA VAL A 746 -24.11 14.80 -22.66
C VAL A 746 -25.62 14.60 -22.54
N SER A 747 -26.34 14.73 -23.66
CA SER A 747 -27.78 14.49 -23.72
C SER A 747 -28.09 13.02 -23.44
N ALA A 748 -29.30 12.77 -22.89
CA ALA A 748 -29.74 11.46 -22.51
C ALA A 748 -29.62 10.42 -23.65
N THR A 749 -28.85 9.39 -23.44
CA THR A 749 -28.56 8.29 -24.35
C THR A 749 -28.69 6.92 -23.64
N ASP A 750 -29.10 5.88 -24.36
CA ASP A 750 -29.20 4.49 -23.91
C ASP A 750 -28.06 3.60 -24.45
N GLY A 751 -27.07 4.23 -25.10
CA GLY A 751 -25.93 3.53 -25.63
C GLY A 751 -25.15 2.72 -24.57
N PRO A 752 -24.52 1.61 -24.94
CA PRO A 752 -23.75 0.77 -24.01
C PRO A 752 -22.49 1.48 -23.46
N VAL A 753 -21.99 2.47 -24.19
CA VAL A 753 -20.85 3.32 -23.82
C VAL A 753 -21.22 4.77 -24.03
N ILE A 754 -20.94 5.59 -23.02
CA ILE A 754 -21.20 7.02 -22.99
C ILE A 754 -19.87 7.76 -23.08
N GLY A 755 -19.72 8.64 -24.07
CA GLY A 755 -18.52 9.47 -24.24
C GLY A 755 -18.71 10.83 -23.60
N LEU A 756 -17.77 11.24 -22.76
CA LEU A 756 -17.68 12.58 -22.18
C LEU A 756 -16.44 13.27 -22.73
N LYS A 757 -16.58 14.51 -23.19
CA LYS A 757 -15.47 15.44 -23.46
C LYS A 757 -15.38 16.44 -22.32
N PRO A 758 -14.54 16.18 -21.33
CA PRO A 758 -14.51 16.99 -20.13
C PRO A 758 -13.73 18.29 -20.32
N VAL A 759 -13.95 19.21 -19.40
CA VAL A 759 -13.09 20.38 -19.18
C VAL A 759 -12.23 20.06 -17.97
N VAL A 760 -10.94 20.28 -18.08
CA VAL A 760 -9.95 20.04 -17.00
C VAL A 760 -10.38 20.74 -15.71
N GLY A 761 -10.39 20.00 -14.61
CA GLY A 761 -10.77 20.50 -13.28
C GLY A 761 -12.28 20.68 -13.06
N HIS A 762 -13.12 20.25 -14.01
CA HIS A 762 -14.56 20.18 -13.79
C HIS A 762 -14.97 18.82 -13.24
N SER A 763 -16.04 18.84 -12.45
CA SER A 763 -16.72 17.62 -11.98
C SER A 763 -18.06 17.45 -12.70
N TYR A 764 -18.41 16.21 -12.96
CA TYR A 764 -19.60 15.84 -13.71
C TYR A 764 -20.43 14.82 -12.93
N LEU A 765 -21.75 14.92 -13.03
CA LEU A 765 -22.68 13.93 -12.50
C LEU A 765 -23.22 13.07 -13.65
N VAL A 766 -23.05 11.76 -13.50
CA VAL A 766 -23.62 10.74 -14.39
C VAL A 766 -24.90 10.23 -13.74
N ARG A 767 -26.04 10.37 -14.42
CA ARG A 767 -27.34 10.03 -13.83
C ARG A 767 -28.32 9.44 -14.84
N ARG A 768 -29.27 8.68 -14.36
CA ARG A 768 -30.41 8.25 -15.19
C ARG A 768 -31.19 9.49 -15.60
N ALA A 769 -31.55 9.57 -16.88
CA ALA A 769 -32.43 10.61 -17.38
C ALA A 769 -33.83 10.39 -16.78
N VAL A 770 -34.21 11.23 -15.84
CA VAL A 770 -35.52 11.23 -15.19
C VAL A 770 -36.37 12.36 -15.77
N ALA A 771 -37.71 12.22 -15.77
CA ALA A 771 -38.59 13.33 -16.06
C ALA A 771 -38.28 14.50 -15.15
N GLU A 772 -38.35 15.73 -15.71
CA GLU A 772 -37.99 16.97 -14.99
C GLU A 772 -38.60 17.00 -13.59
N GLY A 773 -37.77 17.23 -12.57
CA GLY A 773 -38.20 17.63 -11.23
C GLY A 773 -37.86 16.69 -10.06
N GLN A 774 -37.20 15.56 -10.24
CA GLN A 774 -36.73 14.79 -9.07
C GLN A 774 -35.31 15.21 -8.71
N PRO A 775 -35.10 15.82 -7.51
CA PRO A 775 -33.76 16.14 -7.05
C PRO A 775 -33.00 14.85 -6.75
N LEU A 776 -31.73 14.80 -7.16
CA LEU A 776 -30.80 13.75 -6.73
C LEU A 776 -30.55 13.89 -5.21
N GLU A 777 -30.85 12.85 -4.45
CA GLU A 777 -30.53 12.82 -3.02
C GLU A 777 -29.06 12.43 -2.85
N PHE A 778 -28.23 13.41 -2.50
CA PHE A 778 -26.86 13.20 -2.08
C PHE A 778 -26.79 13.19 -0.56
N LYS A 779 -26.43 12.07 0.03
CA LYS A 779 -26.27 12.00 1.48
C LYS A 779 -24.85 12.42 1.87
N ALA A 780 -24.75 13.17 2.96
CA ALA A 780 -23.45 13.53 3.54
C ALA A 780 -22.64 12.28 3.90
N VAL A 781 -21.33 12.32 3.62
CA VAL A 781 -20.39 11.27 3.98
C VAL A 781 -19.60 11.73 5.21
N SER A 782 -19.83 11.09 6.33
CA SER A 782 -19.14 11.35 7.60
C SER A 782 -18.86 10.03 8.33
N GLY A 783 -17.88 10.04 9.21
CA GLY A 783 -17.51 8.90 10.06
C GLY A 783 -17.60 9.22 11.53
N THR A 784 -17.64 8.19 12.36
CA THR A 784 -17.49 8.27 13.81
C THR A 784 -16.19 7.57 14.18
N PRO A 785 -15.30 8.21 14.95
CA PRO A 785 -14.06 7.59 15.40
C PRO A 785 -14.30 6.24 16.07
N ALA A 786 -13.37 5.31 15.86
CA ALA A 786 -13.43 4.03 16.56
C ALA A 786 -13.26 4.25 18.07
N PHE A 787 -13.99 3.47 18.87
CA PHE A 787 -13.91 3.50 20.33
C PHE A 787 -13.86 2.09 20.95
N LEU A 788 -13.96 1.06 20.11
CA LEU A 788 -13.87 -0.33 20.52
C LEU A 788 -13.05 -1.12 19.49
N PRO A 789 -12.38 -2.19 19.91
CA PRO A 789 -11.80 -3.17 19.01
C PRO A 789 -12.87 -3.81 18.13
N LYS A 790 -12.50 -4.11 16.89
CA LYS A 790 -13.38 -4.71 15.85
C LYS A 790 -13.03 -6.15 15.61
N SER A 791 -13.98 -6.93 15.10
CA SER A 791 -13.76 -8.34 14.78
C SER A 791 -14.48 -8.76 13.51
N LEU A 792 -13.86 -9.70 12.79
CA LEU A 792 -14.40 -10.40 11.65
C LEU A 792 -14.03 -11.88 11.80
N GLY A 793 -15.03 -12.75 12.03
CA GLY A 793 -14.76 -14.13 12.33
C GLY A 793 -13.84 -14.30 13.55
N SER A 794 -12.70 -14.96 13.36
CA SER A 794 -11.67 -15.13 14.38
C SER A 794 -10.66 -13.96 14.45
N ARG A 795 -10.74 -13.00 13.55
CA ARG A 795 -9.80 -11.89 13.42
C ARG A 795 -10.26 -10.65 14.18
N ALA A 796 -9.29 -9.85 14.63
CA ALA A 796 -9.56 -8.62 15.36
C ALA A 796 -8.59 -7.51 14.97
N ILE A 797 -9.11 -6.27 14.95
CA ILE A 797 -8.33 -5.03 14.94
C ILE A 797 -8.49 -4.44 16.34
N GLY A 798 -7.38 -4.29 17.06
CA GLY A 798 -7.35 -3.88 18.46
C GLY A 798 -7.34 -5.05 19.45
N ILE A 799 -7.29 -4.73 20.75
CA ILE A 799 -7.21 -5.66 21.87
C ILE A 799 -8.35 -5.37 22.87
N ARG A 800 -9.14 -6.41 23.23
CA ARG A 800 -10.23 -6.33 24.20
C ARG A 800 -9.79 -6.69 25.62
#